data_27f637a1750afb73d8dae1adcaac7241
#
_entry.id   27f637a1750afb73d8dae1adcaac7241
#
_cell.length_a   1.000
_cell.length_b   1.000
_cell.length_c   1.000
_cell.angle_alpha   90.00
_cell.angle_beta   90.00
_cell.angle_gamma   90.00
#
_symmetry.space_group_name_H-M   'P 1'
#
loop_
_entity.id
_entity.type
_entity.pdbx_description
1 polymer ?
#
loop_
_entity_poly.entity_id
_entity_poly.type
_entity_poly.pdbx_seq_one_letter_code
_entity_poly.pdbx_strand_id
1 'polypeptide(L)'
;MAITIALAGNPNSGKTTLFNALTGANQFVGNWPGVTVEKKEGKLKKSLAGGSSDVVITDLPGIYSLSPYTLEEVVARNYLINERPDAILNIVDGSNIERNLYLTTQLLELGIPVVMAVNMMDIVKKNGDVINIKELSKVLGCDVVEISALKGTGIEDAAKKALAAAKKGYEAPVHEFAEGVEMAIHSVESMLDGQIKDELKRFYAIKLLESDDKIVEQMASVPDVSSEISSLEETFDDDVESIITNERYNYITSVIDGCLKKAKSGKLTISDKIDKIVTNRILALPIFAVVMFIVYYVSVTTVGTIATDWANDGVFGDGWHLFGIGTSAYEEDADSYTQATNALDAYGVLVTDDEDAIDVDATKKKMAELDAKGSSEASVKYEVEDEETLATDEIDVYYDAVPDGVDEETVNGMSFKDAEKYVNEKGLEEPDPADYGVWVPGIPALLDKALLDDEGNPVCAEPLYGLIMDGIVAGVGAVLGFVPQMLVLFIFLAFLEACGYMARIAFIMDRIFRRFGLSGKSFIPMLIGSGCGVPGIMASRTIESDRDRKMTIMTTTFIPCGAKLPFIAMVAGAIFGGASWVAPSTYFLGIGAVIVSGIILKKTKLFAGDPAPFVMELPAYHMPTVGTVLRSMWERGWSFIKKAGTIILLSTIFVWFTSYFGVVDGTFRMLSEDEIDASILAVIGKAIAWLFAPLGWGNWQATVASITGLVAKENIVGTLGILYSAGDGTVYQNMAANFTAVSGYAFLAFNLLCAPCFAAMGAIKREMNNRKWFFVAVGYQCGFAYLIGLIVNNIGLLAQGVFSIWTVVAILVIIGMIYLLVRPYKESQTLKVGKTSVAASK
;
A
#
# COMPACT_ATOMS: atom_id res chain seq x y z
N MET A 1 4.91 19.64 -45.59
CA MET A 1 4.93 19.49 -44.12
C MET A 1 4.58 18.06 -43.80
N ALA A 2 5.14 17.49 -42.74
CA ALA A 2 4.72 16.18 -42.25
C ALA A 2 3.29 16.31 -41.69
N ILE A 3 2.43 15.35 -42.00
CA ILE A 3 1.06 15.34 -41.45
C ILE A 3 1.12 14.79 -40.03
N THR A 4 0.54 15.49 -39.05
CA THR A 4 0.50 15.12 -37.66
C THR A 4 -0.91 14.71 -37.26
N ILE A 5 -1.07 13.50 -36.73
CA ILE A 5 -2.35 12.98 -36.24
C ILE A 5 -2.24 12.71 -34.73
N ALA A 6 -3.09 13.32 -33.92
CA ALA A 6 -3.20 13.00 -32.50
C ALA A 6 -4.10 11.79 -32.29
N LEU A 7 -3.66 10.82 -31.52
CA LEU A 7 -4.49 9.71 -31.07
C LEU A 7 -5.05 10.03 -29.68
N ALA A 8 -6.34 10.31 -29.58
CA ALA A 8 -7.05 10.61 -28.34
C ALA A 8 -8.01 9.48 -27.96
N GLY A 9 -8.42 9.43 -26.70
CA GLY A 9 -9.43 8.49 -26.21
C GLY A 9 -9.35 8.25 -24.72
N ASN A 10 -10.42 7.70 -24.18
CA ASN A 10 -10.53 7.39 -22.76
C ASN A 10 -9.52 6.30 -22.33
N PRO A 11 -9.13 6.26 -21.06
CA PRO A 11 -8.40 5.12 -20.53
C PRO A 11 -9.14 3.81 -20.81
N ASN A 12 -8.40 2.75 -21.14
CA ASN A 12 -8.91 1.42 -21.48
C ASN A 12 -9.75 1.30 -22.77
N SER A 13 -9.91 2.35 -23.57
CA SER A 13 -10.58 2.28 -24.89
C SER A 13 -9.84 1.46 -25.93
N GLY A 14 -8.61 1.00 -25.63
CA GLY A 14 -7.75 0.25 -26.58
C GLY A 14 -6.77 1.11 -27.36
N LYS A 15 -6.49 2.34 -26.89
CA LYS A 15 -5.64 3.35 -27.53
C LYS A 15 -4.23 2.84 -27.83
N THR A 16 -3.52 2.28 -26.83
CA THR A 16 -2.17 1.72 -27.01
C THR A 16 -2.14 0.56 -28.01
N THR A 17 -3.17 -0.28 -28.03
CA THR A 17 -3.30 -1.37 -29.01
C THR A 17 -3.42 -0.82 -30.42
N LEU A 18 -4.25 0.20 -30.61
CA LEU A 18 -4.41 0.87 -31.90
C LEU A 18 -3.13 1.59 -32.33
N PHE A 19 -2.46 2.32 -31.43
CA PHE A 19 -1.19 2.99 -31.69
C PHE A 19 -0.11 2.00 -32.19
N ASN A 20 0.04 0.86 -31.49
CA ASN A 20 0.98 -0.19 -31.90
C ASN A 20 0.62 -0.82 -33.25
N ALA A 21 -0.66 -0.98 -33.54
CA ALA A 21 -1.11 -1.49 -34.83
C ALA A 21 -0.84 -0.52 -35.97
N LEU A 22 -0.96 0.78 -35.74
CA LEU A 22 -0.72 1.84 -36.74
C LEU A 22 0.78 2.08 -36.98
N THR A 23 1.62 2.12 -35.95
CA THR A 23 3.03 2.53 -36.04
C THR A 23 4.01 1.34 -36.11
N GLY A 24 3.69 0.22 -35.51
CA GLY A 24 4.59 -0.95 -35.43
C GLY A 24 5.82 -0.69 -34.55
N ALA A 25 7.02 -1.09 -35.04
CA ALA A 25 8.28 -0.94 -34.31
C ALA A 25 8.91 0.47 -34.36
N ASN A 26 8.38 1.38 -35.18
CA ASN A 26 8.93 2.71 -35.39
C ASN A 26 8.33 3.70 -34.41
N GLN A 27 8.67 3.58 -33.13
CA GLN A 27 8.15 4.42 -32.06
C GLN A 27 9.28 5.15 -31.33
N PHE A 28 9.03 6.39 -30.95
CA PHE A 28 9.87 7.17 -30.05
C PHE A 28 9.12 7.37 -28.73
N VAL A 29 9.78 7.05 -27.63
CA VAL A 29 9.25 7.18 -26.28
C VAL A 29 10.09 8.18 -25.51
N GLY A 30 9.46 9.18 -24.94
CA GLY A 30 10.05 10.22 -24.11
C GLY A 30 9.06 10.73 -23.08
N ASN A 31 9.36 11.84 -22.46
CA ASN A 31 8.40 12.52 -21.58
C ASN A 31 7.93 13.82 -22.23
N TRP A 32 6.70 14.22 -21.93
CA TRP A 32 6.21 15.54 -22.29
C TRP A 32 7.07 16.63 -21.62
N PRO A 33 7.37 17.74 -22.32
CA PRO A 33 8.22 18.79 -21.77
C PRO A 33 7.76 19.29 -20.41
N GLY A 34 8.65 19.26 -19.41
CA GLY A 34 8.40 19.79 -18.07
C GLY A 34 7.56 18.92 -17.14
N VAL A 35 7.17 17.72 -17.57
CA VAL A 35 6.32 16.81 -16.79
C VAL A 35 6.80 15.35 -16.87
N THR A 36 6.35 14.51 -15.96
CA THR A 36 6.70 13.08 -15.91
C THR A 36 5.76 12.18 -16.72
N VAL A 37 4.86 12.79 -17.52
CA VAL A 37 3.92 12.06 -18.37
C VAL A 37 4.64 11.54 -19.61
N GLU A 38 4.45 10.26 -19.93
CA GLU A 38 5.08 9.61 -21.08
C GLU A 38 4.52 10.13 -22.40
N LYS A 39 5.39 10.53 -23.34
CA LYS A 39 5.06 10.91 -24.71
C LYS A 39 5.47 9.80 -25.65
N LYS A 40 4.54 9.33 -26.49
CA LYS A 40 4.80 8.35 -27.56
C LYS A 40 4.50 8.95 -28.92
N GLU A 41 5.46 8.89 -29.80
CA GLU A 41 5.31 9.27 -31.21
C GLU A 41 5.75 8.13 -32.11
N GLY A 42 5.09 7.99 -33.25
CA GLY A 42 5.46 6.94 -34.20
C GLY A 42 5.10 7.31 -35.63
N LYS A 43 5.87 6.82 -36.59
CA LYS A 43 5.56 6.99 -38.01
C LYS A 43 4.51 5.95 -38.40
N LEU A 44 3.48 6.41 -39.15
CA LEU A 44 2.48 5.52 -39.72
C LEU A 44 3.14 4.49 -40.65
N LYS A 45 2.71 3.23 -40.57
CA LYS A 45 3.19 2.16 -41.44
C LYS A 45 3.01 2.54 -42.91
N LYS A 46 4.03 2.28 -43.78
CA LYS A 46 4.00 2.58 -45.20
C LYS A 46 2.79 1.95 -45.91
N SER A 47 2.36 0.77 -45.50
CA SER A 47 1.19 0.07 -46.04
C SER A 47 -0.14 0.85 -45.77
N LEU A 48 -0.19 1.66 -44.73
CA LEU A 48 -1.36 2.43 -44.34
C LEU A 48 -1.30 3.89 -44.83
N ALA A 49 -0.10 4.37 -45.15
CA ALA A 49 0.15 5.77 -45.51
C ALA A 49 -0.33 6.18 -46.91
N GLY A 50 -0.74 5.24 -47.77
CA GLY A 50 -1.34 5.52 -49.08
C GLY A 50 -0.45 6.37 -50.00
N GLY A 51 0.90 6.26 -49.88
CA GLY A 51 1.87 7.05 -50.67
C GLY A 51 2.26 8.40 -50.04
N SER A 52 1.72 8.80 -48.91
CA SER A 52 2.17 9.98 -48.16
C SER A 52 3.43 9.63 -47.37
N SER A 53 4.54 10.36 -47.57
CA SER A 53 5.86 9.94 -47.11
C SER A 53 6.19 10.23 -45.63
N ASP A 54 5.51 11.18 -44.98
CA ASP A 54 5.78 11.57 -43.58
C ASP A 54 4.50 11.85 -42.81
N VAL A 55 3.95 10.81 -42.17
CA VAL A 55 2.81 10.93 -41.26
C VAL A 55 3.25 10.50 -39.87
N VAL A 56 3.13 11.39 -38.91
CA VAL A 56 3.46 11.16 -37.50
C VAL A 56 2.19 11.01 -36.69
N ILE A 57 2.12 9.97 -35.88
CA ILE A 57 1.04 9.76 -34.91
C ILE A 57 1.60 10.05 -33.53
N THR A 58 0.96 10.94 -32.80
CA THR A 58 1.26 11.27 -31.40
C THR A 58 0.21 10.65 -30.50
N ASP A 59 0.63 9.73 -29.60
CA ASP A 59 -0.26 9.12 -28.62
C ASP A 59 -0.44 10.05 -27.43
N LEU A 60 -1.65 10.60 -27.26
CA LEU A 60 -1.98 11.41 -26.09
C LEU A 60 -2.21 10.54 -24.86
N PRO A 61 -2.02 11.05 -23.64
CA PRO A 61 -2.46 10.36 -22.43
C PRO A 61 -3.93 9.95 -22.51
N GLY A 62 -4.32 8.89 -21.83
CA GLY A 62 -5.74 8.51 -21.72
C GLY A 62 -6.46 9.50 -20.81
N ILE A 63 -7.47 10.19 -21.33
CA ILE A 63 -8.18 11.25 -20.62
C ILE A 63 -9.69 11.06 -20.71
N TYR A 64 -10.43 11.53 -19.71
CA TYR A 64 -11.90 11.52 -19.73
C TYR A 64 -12.50 12.83 -20.17
N SER A 65 -11.77 13.92 -19.96
CA SER A 65 -12.18 15.27 -20.35
C SER A 65 -10.97 16.15 -20.69
N LEU A 66 -11.21 17.33 -21.24
CA LEU A 66 -10.20 18.38 -21.42
C LEU A 66 -10.20 19.40 -20.27
N SER A 67 -10.84 19.08 -19.16
CA SER A 67 -10.82 19.88 -17.93
C SER A 67 -9.51 19.68 -17.16
N PRO A 68 -9.01 20.66 -16.37
CA PRO A 68 -7.66 20.64 -15.80
C PRO A 68 -7.55 19.86 -14.48
N TYR A 69 -8.28 18.77 -14.32
CA TYR A 69 -8.28 18.01 -13.07
C TYR A 69 -7.04 17.14 -12.88
N THR A 70 -6.48 16.61 -13.97
CA THR A 70 -5.28 15.76 -13.93
C THR A 70 -4.17 16.38 -14.78
N LEU A 71 -2.91 15.98 -14.49
CA LEU A 71 -1.75 16.43 -15.26
C LEU A 71 -1.82 15.93 -16.71
N GLU A 72 -2.32 14.72 -16.90
CA GLU A 72 -2.56 14.09 -18.19
C GLU A 72 -3.54 14.87 -19.04
N GLU A 73 -4.64 15.36 -18.45
CA GLU A 73 -5.65 16.19 -19.13
C GLU A 73 -5.08 17.55 -19.52
N VAL A 74 -4.31 18.18 -18.63
CA VAL A 74 -3.61 19.45 -18.93
C VAL A 74 -2.61 19.27 -20.07
N VAL A 75 -1.84 18.19 -20.08
CA VAL A 75 -0.86 17.90 -21.14
C VAL A 75 -1.55 17.68 -22.48
N ALA A 76 -2.59 16.82 -22.51
CA ALA A 76 -3.33 16.54 -23.74
C ALA A 76 -3.99 17.81 -24.30
N ARG A 77 -4.64 18.60 -23.45
CA ARG A 77 -5.27 19.87 -23.82
C ARG A 77 -4.26 20.87 -24.38
N ASN A 78 -3.14 21.08 -23.69
CA ASN A 78 -2.11 22.01 -24.11
C ASN A 78 -1.49 21.60 -25.45
N TYR A 79 -1.31 20.31 -25.70
CA TYR A 79 -0.85 19.81 -27.00
C TYR A 79 -1.86 20.13 -28.11
N LEU A 80 -3.15 19.83 -27.88
CA LEU A 80 -4.19 20.07 -28.88
C LEU A 80 -4.38 21.54 -29.19
N ILE A 81 -4.24 22.44 -28.22
CA ILE A 81 -4.38 23.89 -28.40
C ILE A 81 -3.13 24.52 -29.05
N ASN A 82 -1.92 24.16 -28.53
CA ASN A 82 -0.70 24.86 -28.91
C ASN A 82 0.00 24.25 -30.15
N GLU A 83 0.12 22.92 -30.21
CA GLU A 83 0.77 22.23 -31.35
C GLU A 83 -0.20 21.97 -32.49
N ARG A 84 -1.49 21.92 -32.22
CA ARG A 84 -2.59 21.85 -33.17
C ARG A 84 -2.38 20.82 -34.28
N PRO A 85 -2.55 19.52 -34.01
CA PRO A 85 -2.38 18.48 -35.03
C PRO A 85 -3.35 18.67 -36.20
N ASP A 86 -2.99 18.12 -37.38
CA ASP A 86 -3.82 18.27 -38.60
C ASP A 86 -5.14 17.48 -38.50
N ALA A 87 -5.19 16.43 -37.68
CA ALA A 87 -6.41 15.68 -37.35
C ALA A 87 -6.29 14.96 -35.98
N ILE A 88 -7.46 14.66 -35.41
CA ILE A 88 -7.57 13.82 -34.20
C ILE A 88 -8.22 12.50 -34.59
N LEU A 89 -7.56 11.38 -34.29
CA LEU A 89 -8.16 10.06 -34.31
C LEU A 89 -8.61 9.71 -32.89
N ASN A 90 -9.90 9.83 -32.61
CA ASN A 90 -10.47 9.57 -31.30
C ASN A 90 -10.97 8.14 -31.18
N ILE A 91 -10.39 7.34 -30.29
CA ILE A 91 -10.81 5.96 -30.06
C ILE A 91 -11.82 5.90 -28.92
N VAL A 92 -12.99 5.31 -29.22
CA VAL A 92 -14.17 5.24 -28.36
C VAL A 92 -14.51 3.78 -28.10
N ASP A 93 -14.73 3.41 -26.84
CA ASP A 93 -15.23 2.09 -26.48
C ASP A 93 -16.72 1.96 -26.85
N GLY A 94 -17.03 1.13 -27.84
CA GLY A 94 -18.39 0.88 -28.28
C GLY A 94 -19.28 0.17 -27.25
N SER A 95 -18.70 -0.53 -26.28
CA SER A 95 -19.48 -1.16 -25.20
C SER A 95 -19.97 -0.16 -24.15
N ASN A 96 -19.28 1.03 -24.06
CA ASN A 96 -19.59 2.13 -23.14
C ASN A 96 -19.61 3.47 -23.88
N ILE A 97 -20.26 3.50 -25.02
CA ILE A 97 -20.20 4.62 -25.97
C ILE A 97 -20.70 5.94 -25.35
N GLU A 98 -21.75 5.90 -24.55
CA GLU A 98 -22.37 7.06 -23.91
C GLU A 98 -21.35 7.94 -23.16
N ARG A 99 -20.56 7.31 -22.33
CA ARG A 99 -19.56 8.02 -21.55
C ARG A 99 -18.35 8.49 -22.38
N ASN A 100 -17.94 7.69 -23.34
CA ASN A 100 -16.80 8.03 -24.19
C ASN A 100 -17.13 9.20 -25.13
N LEU A 101 -18.40 9.44 -25.43
CA LEU A 101 -18.86 10.60 -26.21
C LEU A 101 -18.62 11.94 -25.49
N TYR A 102 -18.50 11.96 -24.15
CA TYR A 102 -18.21 13.17 -23.40
C TYR A 102 -16.87 13.82 -23.83
N LEU A 103 -15.82 13.03 -23.94
CA LEU A 103 -14.54 13.52 -24.49
C LEU A 103 -14.69 13.89 -25.97
N THR A 104 -15.46 13.10 -26.74
CA THR A 104 -15.68 13.34 -28.16
C THR A 104 -16.32 14.74 -28.43
N THR A 105 -17.33 15.14 -27.64
CA THR A 105 -17.93 16.46 -27.75
C THR A 105 -16.91 17.57 -27.51
N GLN A 106 -16.07 17.46 -26.50
CA GLN A 106 -15.03 18.43 -26.20
C GLN A 106 -13.93 18.49 -27.28
N LEU A 107 -13.59 17.38 -27.90
CA LEU A 107 -12.62 17.35 -29.01
C LEU A 107 -13.18 18.04 -30.25
N LEU A 108 -14.49 17.90 -30.51
CA LEU A 108 -15.17 18.59 -31.60
C LEU A 108 -15.21 20.12 -31.38
N GLU A 109 -15.31 20.57 -30.13
CA GLU A 109 -15.31 22.01 -29.77
C GLU A 109 -13.98 22.71 -30.10
N LEU A 110 -12.86 21.97 -30.26
CA LEU A 110 -11.54 22.54 -30.62
C LEU A 110 -11.40 22.95 -32.07
N GLY A 111 -12.38 22.61 -32.94
CA GLY A 111 -12.33 22.92 -34.35
C GLY A 111 -11.17 22.25 -35.10
N ILE A 112 -10.69 21.13 -34.63
CA ILE A 112 -9.72 20.24 -35.29
C ILE A 112 -10.50 19.09 -35.92
N PRO A 113 -10.23 18.66 -37.18
CA PRO A 113 -10.91 17.54 -37.79
C PRO A 113 -10.81 16.31 -36.96
N VAL A 114 -11.94 15.68 -36.55
CA VAL A 114 -12.02 14.51 -35.73
C VAL A 114 -12.52 13.34 -36.55
N VAL A 115 -11.83 12.17 -36.40
CA VAL A 115 -12.32 10.88 -36.86
C VAL A 115 -12.54 10.00 -35.68
N MET A 116 -13.75 9.47 -35.49
CA MET A 116 -14.10 8.60 -34.38
C MET A 116 -13.95 7.13 -34.77
N ALA A 117 -13.11 6.41 -34.06
CA ALA A 117 -12.91 4.97 -34.20
C ALA A 117 -13.65 4.24 -33.06
N VAL A 118 -14.80 3.65 -33.36
CA VAL A 118 -15.57 2.86 -32.39
C VAL A 118 -14.94 1.49 -32.27
N ASN A 119 -14.27 1.27 -31.15
CA ASN A 119 -13.56 0.03 -30.86
C ASN A 119 -14.44 -0.99 -30.10
N MET A 120 -13.94 -2.21 -29.94
CA MET A 120 -14.65 -3.32 -29.28
C MET A 120 -15.96 -3.72 -29.97
N MET A 121 -16.08 -3.46 -31.27
CA MET A 121 -17.27 -3.83 -32.06
C MET A 121 -17.53 -5.33 -32.07
N ASP A 122 -16.55 -6.15 -31.85
CA ASP A 122 -16.71 -7.60 -31.65
C ASP A 122 -17.45 -7.93 -30.36
N ILE A 123 -17.26 -7.17 -29.29
CA ILE A 123 -17.98 -7.29 -28.02
C ILE A 123 -19.40 -6.79 -28.18
N VAL A 124 -19.58 -5.61 -28.80
CA VAL A 124 -20.91 -5.04 -29.08
C VAL A 124 -21.78 -6.02 -29.86
N LYS A 125 -21.24 -6.59 -30.95
CA LYS A 125 -21.94 -7.61 -31.77
C LYS A 125 -22.22 -8.90 -31.00
N LYS A 126 -21.30 -9.33 -30.12
CA LYS A 126 -21.47 -10.51 -29.24
C LYS A 126 -22.60 -10.30 -28.23
N ASN A 127 -22.77 -9.09 -27.73
CA ASN A 127 -23.85 -8.72 -26.81
C ASN A 127 -25.21 -8.59 -27.50
N GLY A 128 -25.23 -8.57 -28.84
CA GLY A 128 -26.41 -8.36 -29.66
C GLY A 128 -26.83 -6.88 -29.83
N ASP A 129 -25.99 -5.95 -29.33
CA ASP A 129 -26.22 -4.51 -29.47
C ASP A 129 -25.90 -4.05 -30.89
N VAL A 130 -26.62 -3.02 -31.36
CA VAL A 130 -26.44 -2.48 -32.71
C VAL A 130 -26.21 -0.97 -32.60
N ILE A 131 -25.04 -0.52 -33.09
CA ILE A 131 -24.71 0.91 -33.21
C ILE A 131 -24.87 1.31 -34.68
N ASN A 132 -25.73 2.31 -34.96
CA ASN A 132 -25.89 2.84 -36.29
C ASN A 132 -24.78 3.86 -36.59
N ILE A 133 -23.67 3.38 -37.16
CA ILE A 133 -22.48 4.19 -37.46
C ILE A 133 -22.79 5.35 -38.43
N LYS A 134 -23.70 5.16 -39.39
CA LYS A 134 -24.04 6.20 -40.37
C LYS A 134 -24.81 7.35 -39.72
N GLU A 135 -25.78 7.05 -38.89
CA GLU A 135 -26.53 8.03 -38.15
C GLU A 135 -25.65 8.75 -37.12
N LEU A 136 -24.81 8.00 -36.41
CA LEU A 136 -23.85 8.55 -35.46
C LEU A 136 -22.87 9.52 -36.13
N SER A 137 -22.37 9.21 -37.33
CA SER A 137 -21.51 10.08 -38.12
C SER A 137 -22.24 11.36 -38.55
N LYS A 138 -23.51 11.24 -38.92
CA LYS A 138 -24.32 12.38 -39.35
C LYS A 138 -24.64 13.35 -38.20
N VAL A 139 -25.01 12.81 -37.03
CA VAL A 139 -25.39 13.59 -35.86
C VAL A 139 -24.16 14.27 -35.22
N LEU A 140 -23.02 13.56 -35.12
CA LEU A 140 -21.78 14.13 -34.58
C LEU A 140 -21.07 15.06 -35.59
N GLY A 141 -21.39 15.01 -36.86
CA GLY A 141 -20.72 15.81 -37.89
C GLY A 141 -19.28 15.40 -38.20
N CYS A 142 -18.88 14.18 -37.79
CA CYS A 142 -17.54 13.66 -38.01
C CYS A 142 -17.56 12.27 -38.61
N ASP A 143 -16.46 11.87 -39.25
CA ASP A 143 -16.31 10.50 -39.78
C ASP A 143 -16.26 9.48 -38.66
N VAL A 144 -17.08 8.42 -38.73
CA VAL A 144 -17.08 7.32 -37.76
C VAL A 144 -16.71 6.00 -38.45
N VAL A 145 -15.89 5.17 -37.79
CA VAL A 145 -15.40 3.89 -38.30
C VAL A 145 -15.56 2.81 -37.23
N GLU A 146 -16.05 1.63 -37.61
CA GLU A 146 -16.03 0.43 -36.75
C GLU A 146 -14.64 -0.19 -36.74
N ILE A 147 -14.09 -0.43 -35.53
CA ILE A 147 -12.82 -1.14 -35.41
C ILE A 147 -12.89 -2.24 -34.31
N SER A 148 -11.98 -3.19 -34.41
CA SER A 148 -11.55 -4.03 -33.30
C SER A 148 -10.01 -4.00 -33.29
N ALA A 149 -9.45 -3.19 -32.41
CA ALA A 149 -8.00 -3.03 -32.32
C ALA A 149 -7.30 -4.34 -31.97
N LEU A 150 -7.93 -5.20 -31.16
CA LEU A 150 -7.42 -6.51 -30.77
C LEU A 150 -7.39 -7.50 -31.97
N LYS A 151 -8.43 -7.47 -32.82
CA LYS A 151 -8.52 -8.35 -34.01
C LYS A 151 -7.89 -7.75 -35.26
N GLY A 152 -7.49 -6.49 -35.21
CA GLY A 152 -6.89 -5.78 -36.34
C GLY A 152 -7.88 -5.38 -37.44
N THR A 153 -9.20 -5.46 -37.21
CA THR A 153 -10.21 -5.13 -38.21
C THR A 153 -10.56 -3.64 -38.18
N GLY A 154 -10.77 -3.02 -39.38
CA GLY A 154 -11.16 -1.62 -39.54
C GLY A 154 -10.04 -0.59 -39.33
N ILE A 155 -8.84 -0.99 -38.94
CA ILE A 155 -7.70 -0.10 -38.63
C ILE A 155 -7.24 0.66 -39.89
N GLU A 156 -7.23 -0.01 -41.04
CA GLU A 156 -6.83 0.61 -42.32
C GLU A 156 -7.81 1.69 -42.74
N ASP A 157 -9.10 1.47 -42.57
CA ASP A 157 -10.13 2.47 -42.88
C ASP A 157 -10.07 3.66 -41.94
N ALA A 158 -9.81 3.44 -40.64
CA ALA A 158 -9.60 4.51 -39.69
C ALA A 158 -8.39 5.37 -40.04
N ALA A 159 -7.25 4.75 -40.42
CA ALA A 159 -6.06 5.49 -40.86
C ALA A 159 -6.30 6.28 -42.14
N LYS A 160 -7.00 5.71 -43.14
CA LYS A 160 -7.33 6.39 -44.40
C LYS A 160 -8.23 7.58 -44.15
N LYS A 161 -9.27 7.44 -43.33
CA LYS A 161 -10.18 8.55 -42.99
C LYS A 161 -9.49 9.64 -42.19
N ALA A 162 -8.63 9.30 -41.22
CA ALA A 162 -7.85 10.27 -40.48
C ALA A 162 -6.90 11.06 -41.38
N LEU A 163 -6.27 10.43 -42.37
CA LEU A 163 -5.47 11.10 -43.39
C LEU A 163 -6.30 12.00 -44.32
N ALA A 164 -7.50 11.57 -44.64
CA ALA A 164 -8.41 12.36 -45.47
C ALA A 164 -8.89 13.63 -44.70
N ALA A 165 -9.26 13.47 -43.44
CA ALA A 165 -9.65 14.54 -42.55
C ALA A 165 -8.50 15.57 -42.35
N ALA A 166 -7.29 15.13 -42.14
CA ALA A 166 -6.10 15.98 -42.03
C ALA A 166 -5.84 16.84 -43.26
N LYS A 167 -6.28 16.40 -44.45
CA LYS A 167 -6.17 17.16 -45.70
C LYS A 167 -7.34 18.12 -45.94
N LYS A 168 -8.50 17.86 -45.29
CA LYS A 168 -9.71 18.64 -45.47
C LYS A 168 -9.65 19.97 -44.67
N GLY A 169 -9.01 19.98 -43.53
CA GLY A 169 -8.85 21.13 -42.65
C GLY A 169 -10.00 21.33 -41.68
N TYR A 170 -10.12 22.56 -41.14
CA TYR A 170 -11.10 22.93 -40.11
C TYR A 170 -12.56 22.62 -40.50
N GLU A 171 -13.27 22.05 -39.52
CA GLU A 171 -14.72 21.86 -39.56
C GLU A 171 -15.35 22.45 -38.28
N ALA A 172 -16.43 23.22 -38.44
CA ALA A 172 -17.16 23.79 -37.30
C ALA A 172 -17.89 22.69 -36.51
N PRO A 173 -17.94 22.75 -35.17
CA PRO A 173 -18.74 21.84 -34.37
C PRO A 173 -20.23 21.93 -34.70
N VAL A 174 -20.94 20.82 -34.69
CA VAL A 174 -22.36 20.70 -35.12
C VAL A 174 -23.29 20.71 -33.89
N HIS A 175 -22.82 20.41 -32.69
CA HIS A 175 -23.65 20.31 -31.49
C HIS A 175 -23.97 21.71 -30.92
N GLU A 176 -25.24 21.89 -30.53
CA GLU A 176 -25.75 23.07 -29.85
C GLU A 176 -26.33 22.65 -28.49
N PHE A 177 -26.18 23.51 -27.49
CA PHE A 177 -26.77 23.36 -26.16
C PHE A 177 -28.17 24.03 -26.10
N ALA A 178 -28.79 24.02 -24.90
CA ALA A 178 -30.05 24.72 -24.72
C ALA A 178 -29.92 26.22 -25.08
N GLU A 179 -30.98 26.83 -25.60
CA GLU A 179 -31.00 28.20 -26.15
C GLU A 179 -30.38 29.24 -25.19
N GLY A 180 -30.66 29.14 -23.90
CA GLY A 180 -30.07 30.06 -22.91
C GLY A 180 -28.57 29.94 -22.76
N VAL A 181 -28.02 28.70 -22.84
CA VAL A 181 -26.58 28.44 -22.77
C VAL A 181 -25.88 28.88 -24.07
N GLU A 182 -26.48 28.60 -25.22
CA GLU A 182 -25.94 29.05 -26.52
C GLU A 182 -25.89 30.60 -26.65
N MET A 183 -26.91 31.30 -26.15
CA MET A 183 -26.87 32.78 -26.12
C MET A 183 -25.70 33.30 -25.29
N ALA A 184 -25.43 32.70 -24.13
CA ALA A 184 -24.29 33.08 -23.31
C ALA A 184 -22.96 32.75 -24.00
N ILE A 185 -22.83 31.58 -24.65
CA ILE A 185 -21.64 31.21 -25.42
C ILE A 185 -21.39 32.21 -26.54
N HIS A 186 -22.40 32.56 -27.34
CA HIS A 186 -22.27 33.54 -28.42
C HIS A 186 -21.93 34.95 -27.94
N SER A 187 -22.46 35.36 -26.77
CA SER A 187 -22.07 36.62 -26.14
C SER A 187 -20.57 36.65 -25.85
N VAL A 188 -20.05 35.57 -25.21
CA VAL A 188 -18.63 35.47 -24.87
C VAL A 188 -17.76 35.31 -26.14
N GLU A 189 -18.18 34.55 -27.14
CA GLU A 189 -17.49 34.45 -28.45
C GLU A 189 -17.26 35.81 -29.07
N SER A 190 -18.28 36.67 -29.04
CA SER A 190 -18.20 38.06 -29.58
C SER A 190 -17.19 38.93 -28.79
N MET A 191 -17.05 38.70 -27.47
CA MET A 191 -16.04 39.39 -26.66
C MET A 191 -14.60 38.91 -26.95
N LEU A 192 -14.45 37.74 -27.55
CA LEU A 192 -13.15 37.13 -27.91
C LEU A 192 -12.69 37.54 -29.32
N ASP A 193 -13.46 38.32 -30.05
CA ASP A 193 -13.13 38.78 -31.41
C ASP A 193 -11.79 39.50 -31.43
N GLY A 194 -10.92 39.11 -32.38
CA GLY A 194 -9.58 39.66 -32.53
C GLY A 194 -8.55 39.25 -31.50
N GLN A 195 -8.93 38.50 -30.44
CA GLN A 195 -8.01 37.98 -29.41
C GLN A 195 -7.67 36.50 -29.64
N ILE A 196 -8.66 35.70 -30.05
CA ILE A 196 -8.57 34.26 -30.23
C ILE A 196 -8.92 33.93 -31.69
N LYS A 197 -8.28 32.90 -32.25
CA LYS A 197 -8.61 32.41 -33.60
C LYS A 197 -10.07 31.92 -33.64
N ASP A 198 -10.79 32.18 -34.72
CA ASP A 198 -12.20 31.81 -34.86
C ASP A 198 -12.49 30.36 -34.55
N GLU A 199 -11.56 29.48 -34.93
CA GLU A 199 -11.62 28.04 -34.71
C GLU A 199 -11.62 27.61 -33.22
N LEU A 200 -11.11 28.43 -32.31
CA LEU A 200 -10.99 28.15 -30.88
C LEU A 200 -11.96 28.99 -30.04
N LYS A 201 -12.68 29.95 -30.61
CA LYS A 201 -13.55 30.88 -29.86
C LYS A 201 -14.57 30.13 -29.01
N ARG A 202 -15.27 29.15 -29.60
CA ARG A 202 -16.27 28.36 -28.89
C ARG A 202 -15.67 27.62 -27.68
N PHE A 203 -14.55 26.96 -27.86
CA PHE A 203 -13.87 26.27 -26.76
C PHE A 203 -13.47 27.23 -25.64
N TYR A 204 -12.89 28.39 -25.99
CA TYR A 204 -12.51 29.40 -25.00
C TYR A 204 -13.73 30.04 -24.33
N ALA A 205 -14.80 30.29 -25.04
CA ALA A 205 -16.04 30.82 -24.48
C ALA A 205 -16.65 29.89 -23.44
N ILE A 206 -16.76 28.60 -23.78
CA ILE A 206 -17.25 27.58 -22.85
C ILE A 206 -16.35 27.49 -21.60
N LYS A 207 -15.02 27.48 -21.76
CA LYS A 207 -14.07 27.40 -20.66
C LYS A 207 -14.05 28.63 -19.76
N LEU A 208 -14.29 29.83 -20.32
CA LEU A 208 -14.45 31.07 -19.55
C LEU A 208 -15.75 31.04 -18.72
N LEU A 209 -16.84 30.53 -19.28
CA LEU A 209 -18.10 30.33 -18.56
C LEU A 209 -17.95 29.27 -17.44
N GLU A 210 -17.20 28.20 -17.69
CA GLU A 210 -16.84 27.20 -16.67
C GLU A 210 -15.83 27.71 -15.62
N SER A 211 -15.40 29.01 -15.74
CA SER A 211 -14.39 29.60 -14.82
C SER A 211 -13.06 28.84 -14.77
N ASP A 212 -12.59 28.27 -15.90
CA ASP A 212 -11.34 27.49 -15.99
C ASP A 212 -10.11 28.40 -15.79
N ASP A 213 -9.55 28.40 -14.59
CA ASP A 213 -8.38 29.21 -14.20
C ASP A 213 -7.17 29.01 -15.14
N LYS A 214 -7.01 27.81 -15.71
CA LYS A 214 -5.86 27.50 -16.57
C LYS A 214 -6.00 28.14 -17.97
N ILE A 215 -7.19 28.34 -18.41
CA ILE A 215 -7.46 29.11 -19.65
C ILE A 215 -7.27 30.60 -19.37
N VAL A 216 -7.77 31.08 -18.23
CA VAL A 216 -7.59 32.48 -17.79
C VAL A 216 -6.09 32.83 -17.68
N GLU A 217 -5.27 31.93 -17.09
CA GLU A 217 -3.80 32.10 -16.98
C GLU A 217 -3.07 32.18 -18.35
N GLN A 218 -3.64 31.59 -19.41
CA GLN A 218 -3.03 31.58 -20.75
C GLN A 218 -3.40 32.79 -21.60
N MET A 219 -4.48 33.47 -21.25
CA MET A 219 -4.96 34.64 -22.01
C MET A 219 -4.21 35.94 -21.68
N ALA A 220 -3.90 36.73 -22.68
CA ALA A 220 -3.26 38.03 -22.48
C ALA A 220 -4.23 39.07 -21.89
N SER A 221 -5.52 38.98 -22.26
CA SER A 221 -6.62 39.82 -21.74
C SER A 221 -7.84 38.91 -21.54
N VAL A 222 -8.46 38.95 -20.38
CA VAL A 222 -9.62 38.12 -20.02
C VAL A 222 -10.84 39.06 -20.06
N PRO A 223 -11.86 38.75 -20.88
CA PRO A 223 -13.11 39.52 -20.86
C PRO A 223 -13.85 39.28 -19.54
N ASP A 224 -14.63 40.29 -19.12
CA ASP A 224 -15.50 40.12 -17.95
C ASP A 224 -16.78 39.40 -18.38
N VAL A 225 -16.92 38.17 -17.94
CA VAL A 225 -18.05 37.26 -18.23
C VAL A 225 -18.97 37.07 -17.02
N SER A 226 -18.80 37.89 -15.99
CA SER A 226 -19.53 37.73 -14.72
C SER A 226 -21.05 37.91 -14.89
N SER A 227 -21.49 38.71 -15.85
CA SER A 227 -22.92 38.93 -16.16
C SER A 227 -23.58 37.69 -16.78
N GLU A 228 -22.87 37.06 -17.71
CA GLU A 228 -23.31 35.81 -18.38
C GLU A 228 -23.37 34.65 -17.39
N ILE A 229 -22.35 34.52 -16.53
CA ILE A 229 -22.30 33.51 -15.47
C ILE A 229 -23.48 33.69 -14.51
N SER A 230 -23.68 34.91 -13.96
CA SER A 230 -24.77 35.17 -13.02
C SER A 230 -26.15 34.93 -13.64
N SER A 231 -26.32 35.26 -14.91
CA SER A 231 -27.57 35.01 -15.64
C SER A 231 -27.87 33.52 -15.83
N LEU A 232 -26.84 32.71 -16.09
CA LEU A 232 -26.99 31.27 -16.22
C LEU A 232 -27.29 30.62 -14.86
N GLU A 233 -26.55 30.97 -13.82
CA GLU A 233 -26.75 30.46 -12.46
C GLU A 233 -28.15 30.80 -11.92
N GLU A 234 -28.64 32.01 -12.16
CA GLU A 234 -30.00 32.43 -11.79
C GLU A 234 -31.10 31.70 -12.60
N THR A 235 -30.84 31.39 -13.86
CA THR A 235 -31.81 30.72 -14.74
C THR A 235 -31.95 29.25 -14.46
N PHE A 236 -30.85 28.58 -14.16
CA PHE A 236 -30.77 27.12 -14.01
C PHE A 236 -30.66 26.65 -12.54
N ASP A 237 -30.50 27.57 -11.58
CA ASP A 237 -30.35 27.31 -10.13
C ASP A 237 -29.20 26.31 -9.81
N ASP A 238 -28.08 26.41 -10.57
CA ASP A 238 -26.90 25.56 -10.43
C ASP A 238 -25.64 26.33 -10.85
N ASP A 239 -24.43 25.85 -10.50
CA ASP A 239 -23.20 26.43 -10.99
C ASP A 239 -23.00 26.18 -12.51
N VAL A 240 -22.30 27.08 -13.19
CA VAL A 240 -22.19 27.04 -14.67
C VAL A 240 -21.43 25.79 -15.15
N GLU A 241 -20.45 25.29 -14.37
CA GLU A 241 -19.72 24.04 -14.70
C GLU A 241 -20.69 22.86 -14.73
N SER A 242 -21.56 22.75 -13.71
CA SER A 242 -22.62 21.74 -13.64
C SER A 242 -23.64 21.89 -14.76
N ILE A 243 -24.07 23.12 -15.08
CA ILE A 243 -25.02 23.40 -16.18
C ILE A 243 -24.45 22.91 -17.51
N ILE A 244 -23.23 23.30 -17.88
CA ILE A 244 -22.61 22.90 -19.15
C ILE A 244 -22.37 21.38 -19.20
N THR A 245 -21.98 20.77 -18.06
CA THR A 245 -21.82 19.32 -17.96
C THR A 245 -23.15 18.60 -18.19
N ASN A 246 -24.24 19.07 -17.60
CA ASN A 246 -25.57 18.49 -17.79
C ASN A 246 -26.03 18.63 -19.23
N GLU A 247 -25.80 19.80 -19.87
CA GLU A 247 -26.14 20.03 -21.28
C GLU A 247 -25.37 19.09 -22.22
N ARG A 248 -24.07 18.83 -21.98
CA ARG A 248 -23.33 17.81 -22.72
C ARG A 248 -23.94 16.43 -22.58
N TYR A 249 -24.36 16.03 -21.37
CA TYR A 249 -25.01 14.74 -21.15
C TYR A 249 -26.39 14.67 -21.82
N ASN A 250 -27.18 15.77 -21.81
CA ASN A 250 -28.46 15.84 -22.49
C ASN A 250 -28.27 15.64 -24.01
N TYR A 251 -27.29 16.31 -24.59
CA TYR A 251 -26.93 16.14 -26.01
C TYR A 251 -26.49 14.69 -26.29
N ILE A 252 -25.57 14.12 -25.49
CA ILE A 252 -25.09 12.75 -25.65
C ILE A 252 -26.26 11.75 -25.57
N THR A 253 -27.18 11.93 -24.63
CA THR A 253 -28.35 11.06 -24.48
C THR A 253 -29.21 11.10 -25.74
N SER A 254 -29.45 12.29 -26.30
CA SER A 254 -30.21 12.45 -27.54
C SER A 254 -29.54 11.77 -28.75
N VAL A 255 -28.20 11.81 -28.83
CA VAL A 255 -27.42 11.11 -29.85
C VAL A 255 -27.56 9.60 -29.72
N ILE A 256 -27.49 9.08 -28.52
CA ILE A 256 -27.53 7.65 -28.22
C ILE A 256 -28.90 7.06 -28.47
N ASP A 257 -29.97 7.75 -28.06
CA ASP A 257 -31.34 7.31 -28.28
C ASP A 257 -31.67 7.10 -29.77
N GLY A 258 -31.06 7.90 -30.64
CA GLY A 258 -31.18 7.78 -32.10
C GLY A 258 -30.29 6.71 -32.74
N CYS A 259 -29.13 6.39 -32.12
CA CYS A 259 -28.06 5.62 -32.76
C CYS A 259 -27.82 4.23 -32.17
N LEU A 260 -28.19 3.98 -30.91
CA LEU A 260 -27.89 2.74 -30.19
C LEU A 260 -29.15 1.93 -29.92
N LYS A 261 -29.20 0.69 -30.42
CA LYS A 261 -30.24 -0.28 -30.07
C LYS A 261 -29.63 -1.38 -29.20
N LYS A 262 -29.91 -1.34 -27.88
CA LYS A 262 -29.49 -2.38 -26.93
C LYS A 262 -30.43 -3.59 -27.05
N ALA A 263 -29.87 -4.78 -27.27
CA ALA A 263 -30.65 -6.03 -27.41
C ALA A 263 -31.42 -6.41 -26.13
N LYS A 264 -30.96 -5.94 -24.99
CA LYS A 264 -31.55 -6.22 -23.67
C LYS A 264 -31.94 -4.93 -22.93
N SER A 265 -32.74 -4.09 -23.59
CA SER A 265 -33.31 -2.93 -22.91
C SER A 265 -34.30 -3.41 -21.83
N GLY A 266 -33.99 -3.10 -20.57
CA GLY A 266 -34.87 -3.35 -19.44
C GLY A 266 -34.55 -4.55 -18.52
N LYS A 267 -33.58 -5.40 -18.82
CA LYS A 267 -33.11 -6.44 -17.87
C LYS A 267 -31.76 -6.05 -17.28
N LEU A 268 -31.76 -5.80 -15.96
CA LEU A 268 -30.53 -5.62 -15.18
C LEU A 268 -29.55 -6.77 -15.47
N THR A 269 -28.30 -6.43 -15.79
CA THR A 269 -27.23 -7.43 -15.92
C THR A 269 -26.96 -8.09 -14.58
N ILE A 270 -26.27 -9.22 -14.56
CA ILE A 270 -25.84 -9.86 -13.32
C ILE A 270 -24.96 -8.89 -12.51
N SER A 271 -24.08 -8.15 -13.18
CA SER A 271 -23.27 -7.11 -12.56
C SER A 271 -24.11 -6.03 -11.87
N ASP A 272 -25.14 -5.50 -12.55
CA ASP A 272 -26.04 -4.49 -11.97
C ASP A 272 -26.79 -4.98 -10.73
N LYS A 273 -27.18 -6.27 -10.74
CA LYS A 273 -27.83 -6.90 -9.58
C LYS A 273 -26.89 -7.03 -8.39
N ILE A 274 -25.64 -7.43 -8.64
CA ILE A 274 -24.61 -7.51 -7.61
C ILE A 274 -24.29 -6.10 -7.09
N ASP A 275 -24.12 -5.13 -7.99
CA ASP A 275 -23.83 -3.74 -7.63
C ASP A 275 -24.92 -3.13 -6.75
N LYS A 276 -26.20 -3.41 -7.05
CA LYS A 276 -27.31 -2.94 -6.21
C LYS A 276 -27.21 -3.38 -4.74
N ILE A 277 -26.55 -4.50 -4.46
CA ILE A 277 -26.32 -5.02 -3.11
C ILE A 277 -24.99 -4.50 -2.58
N VAL A 278 -23.93 -4.65 -3.35
CA VAL A 278 -22.54 -4.36 -2.93
C VAL A 278 -22.29 -2.84 -2.78
N THR A 279 -22.93 -2.01 -3.60
CA THR A 279 -22.82 -0.55 -3.51
C THR A 279 -23.92 0.11 -2.68
N ASN A 280 -24.77 -0.70 -2.02
CA ASN A 280 -25.83 -0.18 -1.15
C ASN A 280 -25.23 0.65 0.00
N ARG A 281 -25.82 1.80 0.26
CA ARG A 281 -25.34 2.79 1.25
C ARG A 281 -25.12 2.21 2.66
N ILE A 282 -25.89 1.20 3.07
CA ILE A 282 -25.84 0.60 4.40
C ILE A 282 -25.07 -0.72 4.37
N LEU A 283 -25.32 -1.56 3.36
CA LEU A 283 -24.76 -2.93 3.28
C LEU A 283 -23.32 -2.96 2.77
N ALA A 284 -22.86 -1.94 2.05
CA ALA A 284 -21.55 -1.94 1.43
C ALA A 284 -20.40 -2.09 2.43
N LEU A 285 -20.42 -1.36 3.54
CA LEU A 285 -19.38 -1.43 4.57
C LEU A 285 -19.37 -2.78 5.31
N PRO A 286 -20.51 -3.33 5.79
CA PRO A 286 -20.55 -4.67 6.35
C PRO A 286 -20.07 -5.76 5.38
N ILE A 287 -20.52 -5.75 4.12
CA ILE A 287 -20.10 -6.73 3.11
C ILE A 287 -18.57 -6.63 2.91
N PHE A 288 -18.07 -5.41 2.79
CA PHE A 288 -16.64 -5.17 2.67
C PHE A 288 -15.86 -5.72 3.88
N ALA A 289 -16.33 -5.45 5.10
CA ALA A 289 -15.71 -5.95 6.32
C ALA A 289 -15.66 -7.50 6.33
N VAL A 290 -16.75 -8.16 5.95
CA VAL A 290 -16.79 -9.64 5.85
C VAL A 290 -15.81 -10.17 4.79
N VAL A 291 -15.80 -9.57 3.59
CA VAL A 291 -14.87 -9.99 2.52
C VAL A 291 -13.43 -9.84 2.97
N MET A 292 -13.07 -8.71 3.59
CA MET A 292 -11.72 -8.49 4.06
C MET A 292 -11.36 -9.38 5.26
N PHE A 293 -12.30 -9.62 6.16
CA PHE A 293 -12.11 -10.57 7.25
C PHE A 293 -11.76 -11.97 6.70
N ILE A 294 -12.49 -12.46 5.70
CA ILE A 294 -12.18 -13.76 5.07
C ILE A 294 -10.79 -13.74 4.44
N VAL A 295 -10.45 -12.68 3.70
CA VAL A 295 -9.13 -12.54 3.07
C VAL A 295 -8.02 -12.59 4.11
N TYR A 296 -8.13 -11.80 5.18
CA TYR A 296 -7.12 -11.77 6.24
C TYR A 296 -7.09 -13.07 7.04
N TYR A 297 -8.23 -13.62 7.40
CA TYR A 297 -8.31 -14.88 8.14
C TYR A 297 -7.61 -16.01 7.39
N VAL A 298 -7.86 -16.13 6.08
CA VAL A 298 -7.19 -17.17 5.27
C VAL A 298 -5.71 -16.86 5.05
N SER A 299 -5.36 -15.58 4.84
CA SER A 299 -3.97 -15.20 4.52
C SER A 299 -3.06 -15.09 5.74
N VAL A 300 -3.61 -14.82 6.92
CA VAL A 300 -2.81 -14.52 8.12
C VAL A 300 -2.98 -15.57 9.21
N THR A 301 -4.18 -16.16 9.35
CA THR A 301 -4.50 -17.04 10.48
C THR A 301 -4.53 -18.54 10.11
N THR A 302 -4.66 -18.90 8.83
CA THR A 302 -4.78 -20.30 8.41
C THR A 302 -3.68 -20.68 7.41
N VAL A 303 -3.97 -20.60 6.11
CA VAL A 303 -3.04 -21.01 5.03
C VAL A 303 -1.74 -20.22 5.08
N GLY A 304 -1.84 -18.91 5.41
CA GLY A 304 -0.67 -18.06 5.50
C GLY A 304 0.24 -18.43 6.66
N THR A 305 -0.29 -18.72 7.85
CA THR A 305 0.47 -19.14 9.03
C THR A 305 1.18 -20.46 8.74
N ILE A 306 0.46 -21.51 8.36
CA ILE A 306 1.04 -22.81 8.02
C ILE A 306 2.21 -22.69 7.02
N ALA A 307 2.07 -21.82 6.02
CA ALA A 307 3.12 -21.62 5.03
C ALA A 307 4.29 -20.78 5.55
N THR A 308 4.05 -19.90 6.53
CA THR A 308 5.07 -19.06 7.17
C THR A 308 5.85 -19.87 8.19
N ASP A 309 5.19 -20.69 9.02
CA ASP A 309 5.80 -21.58 9.98
C ASP A 309 6.69 -22.60 9.27
N TRP A 310 6.18 -23.20 8.17
CA TRP A 310 7.04 -24.04 7.33
C TRP A 310 8.27 -23.29 6.77
N ALA A 311 8.16 -21.99 6.47
CA ALA A 311 9.30 -21.23 5.97
C ALA A 311 10.26 -20.81 7.10
N ASN A 312 9.73 -20.39 8.25
CA ASN A 312 10.53 -19.94 9.39
C ASN A 312 11.21 -21.13 10.08
N ASP A 313 10.41 -22.10 10.54
CA ASP A 313 10.91 -23.20 11.35
C ASP A 313 11.54 -24.30 10.49
N GLY A 314 10.98 -24.49 9.28
CA GLY A 314 11.49 -25.46 8.33
C GLY A 314 12.70 -24.96 7.53
N VAL A 315 12.51 -23.96 6.67
CA VAL A 315 13.55 -23.54 5.70
C VAL A 315 14.63 -22.69 6.37
N PHE A 316 14.25 -21.76 7.24
CA PHE A 316 15.15 -20.83 7.94
C PHE A 316 15.35 -21.15 9.41
N GLY A 317 14.77 -22.23 9.93
CA GLY A 317 15.00 -22.82 11.25
C GLY A 317 15.65 -24.20 11.13
N ASP A 318 15.23 -25.12 11.98
CA ASP A 318 15.89 -26.42 12.15
C ASP A 318 15.65 -27.40 10.99
N GLY A 319 14.44 -27.35 10.39
CA GLY A 319 14.10 -28.23 9.27
C GLY A 319 12.63 -28.66 9.27
N TRP A 320 12.30 -29.61 8.42
CA TRP A 320 10.91 -30.12 8.32
C TRP A 320 10.89 -31.58 7.86
N HIS A 321 9.81 -32.28 8.24
CA HIS A 321 9.55 -33.61 7.71
C HIS A 321 8.98 -33.56 6.29
N LEU A 322 9.58 -34.30 5.35
CA LEU A 322 9.17 -34.34 3.96
C LEU A 322 7.71 -34.82 3.82
N PHE A 323 6.88 -33.98 3.22
CA PHE A 323 5.41 -34.17 3.10
C PHE A 323 4.66 -34.26 4.45
N GLY A 324 5.25 -33.80 5.55
CA GLY A 324 4.62 -33.87 6.88
C GLY A 324 4.55 -35.32 7.46
N ILE A 325 5.32 -36.23 6.89
CA ILE A 325 5.31 -37.63 7.36
C ILE A 325 6.21 -37.71 8.60
N GLY A 326 5.62 -38.00 9.75
CA GLY A 326 6.31 -38.08 11.04
C GLY A 326 6.13 -36.84 11.94
N THR A 327 5.70 -35.72 11.42
CA THR A 327 5.54 -34.46 12.17
C THR A 327 4.68 -34.65 13.42
N SER A 328 3.48 -35.24 13.32
CA SER A 328 2.59 -35.40 14.49
C SER A 328 3.18 -36.32 15.56
N ALA A 329 3.98 -37.34 15.18
CA ALA A 329 4.61 -38.21 16.13
C ALA A 329 5.80 -37.55 16.82
N TYR A 330 6.53 -36.72 16.10
CA TYR A 330 7.59 -35.89 16.65
C TYR A 330 7.02 -34.82 17.61
N GLU A 331 6.00 -34.08 17.19
CA GLU A 331 5.36 -33.06 18.03
C GLU A 331 4.80 -33.66 19.32
N GLU A 332 4.15 -34.84 19.28
CA GLU A 332 3.64 -35.53 20.47
C GLU A 332 4.75 -35.90 21.44
N ASP A 333 5.91 -36.35 20.94
CA ASP A 333 7.05 -36.72 21.79
C ASP A 333 7.80 -35.46 22.29
N ALA A 334 7.95 -34.42 21.47
CA ALA A 334 8.55 -33.15 21.88
C ALA A 334 7.70 -32.42 22.94
N ASP A 335 6.36 -32.39 22.76
CA ASP A 335 5.45 -31.89 23.79
C ASP A 335 5.54 -32.66 25.09
N SER A 336 5.66 -34.01 25.01
CA SER A 336 5.83 -34.87 26.21
C SER A 336 7.16 -34.60 26.91
N TYR A 337 8.23 -34.35 26.15
CA TYR A 337 9.53 -33.97 26.67
C TYR A 337 9.48 -32.60 27.37
N THR A 338 8.91 -31.60 26.74
CA THR A 338 8.75 -30.25 27.31
C THR A 338 7.91 -30.30 28.58
N GLN A 339 6.78 -31.01 28.57
CA GLN A 339 5.96 -31.17 29.78
C GLN A 339 6.69 -31.89 30.91
N ALA A 340 7.55 -32.87 30.60
CA ALA A 340 8.35 -33.58 31.58
C ALA A 340 9.44 -32.67 32.18
N THR A 341 10.15 -31.90 31.36
CA THR A 341 11.19 -30.97 31.85
C THR A 341 10.57 -29.86 32.69
N ASN A 342 9.44 -29.27 32.25
CA ASN A 342 8.67 -28.27 33.03
C ASN A 342 8.24 -28.83 34.38
N ALA A 343 7.76 -30.09 34.42
CA ALA A 343 7.35 -30.71 35.66
C ALA A 343 8.54 -30.97 36.62
N LEU A 344 9.71 -31.33 36.11
CA LEU A 344 10.91 -31.53 36.90
C LEU A 344 11.49 -30.21 37.41
N ASP A 345 11.48 -29.18 36.57
CA ASP A 345 12.00 -27.87 36.92
C ASP A 345 11.13 -27.17 37.97
N ALA A 346 9.81 -27.24 37.82
CA ALA A 346 8.82 -26.67 38.75
C ALA A 346 9.07 -27.18 40.20
N TYR A 347 9.54 -28.41 40.35
CA TYR A 347 9.89 -28.99 41.67
C TYR A 347 11.40 -28.90 42.00
N GLY A 348 12.20 -28.17 41.18
CA GLY A 348 13.62 -27.89 41.43
C GLY A 348 14.52 -29.12 41.39
N VAL A 349 14.18 -30.16 40.63
CA VAL A 349 14.96 -31.37 40.46
C VAL A 349 15.71 -31.46 39.15
N LEU A 350 15.34 -30.60 38.15
CA LEU A 350 16.08 -30.49 36.90
C LEU A 350 17.48 -29.91 37.21
N VAL A 351 18.52 -30.51 36.70
CA VAL A 351 19.90 -30.04 36.82
C VAL A 351 20.45 -29.78 35.44
N THR A 352 20.80 -28.55 35.19
CA THR A 352 21.51 -28.12 33.97
C THR A 352 22.98 -27.92 34.30
N ASP A 353 23.90 -28.25 33.39
CA ASP A 353 25.33 -27.97 33.51
C ASP A 353 25.68 -26.53 33.01
N ASP A 354 27.01 -26.22 32.95
CA ASP A 354 27.46 -24.88 32.54
C ASP A 354 27.14 -24.51 31.08
N GLU A 355 26.62 -25.46 30.29
CA GLU A 355 26.21 -25.24 28.88
C GLU A 355 24.68 -25.42 28.67
N ASP A 356 23.90 -25.33 29.74
CA ASP A 356 22.46 -25.59 29.76
C ASP A 356 22.06 -27.03 29.37
N ALA A 357 23.02 -27.92 29.15
CA ALA A 357 22.77 -29.33 28.94
C ALA A 357 22.28 -30.01 30.24
N ILE A 358 21.27 -30.86 30.10
CA ILE A 358 20.68 -31.53 31.26
C ILE A 358 21.63 -32.62 31.77
N ASP A 359 22.06 -32.52 33.05
CA ASP A 359 22.73 -33.64 33.73
C ASP A 359 21.67 -34.67 34.16
N VAL A 360 21.50 -35.68 33.32
CA VAL A 360 20.49 -36.74 33.49
C VAL A 360 20.71 -37.54 34.77
N ASP A 361 21.96 -37.82 35.14
CA ASP A 361 22.27 -38.62 36.34
C ASP A 361 22.04 -37.82 37.62
N ALA A 362 22.42 -36.53 37.64
CA ALA A 362 22.13 -35.62 38.75
C ALA A 362 20.64 -35.38 38.94
N THR A 363 19.92 -35.19 37.83
CA THR A 363 18.46 -35.00 37.80
C THR A 363 17.74 -36.23 38.32
N LYS A 364 18.07 -37.43 37.83
CA LYS A 364 17.50 -38.69 38.33
C LYS A 364 17.75 -38.89 39.83
N LYS A 365 18.91 -38.48 40.34
CA LYS A 365 19.23 -38.57 41.78
C LYS A 365 18.36 -37.59 42.59
N LYS A 366 18.23 -36.34 42.16
CA LYS A 366 17.38 -35.36 42.87
C LYS A 366 15.91 -35.76 42.84
N MET A 367 15.44 -36.26 41.70
CA MET A 367 14.10 -36.79 41.51
C MET A 367 13.77 -37.92 42.48
N ALA A 368 14.65 -38.91 42.59
CA ALA A 368 14.49 -40.03 43.57
C ALA A 368 14.52 -39.53 45.03
N GLU A 369 15.31 -38.49 45.34
CA GLU A 369 15.34 -37.90 46.70
C GLU A 369 14.03 -37.17 47.01
N LEU A 370 13.44 -36.49 46.07
CA LEU A 370 12.13 -35.82 46.23
C LEU A 370 11.01 -36.85 46.34
N ASP A 371 10.99 -37.90 45.52
CA ASP A 371 9.97 -38.95 45.58
C ASP A 371 9.97 -39.66 46.94
N ALA A 372 11.16 -39.93 47.47
CA ALA A 372 11.31 -40.54 48.79
C ALA A 372 10.79 -39.63 49.95
N LYS A 373 10.81 -38.32 49.77
CA LYS A 373 10.31 -37.35 50.77
C LYS A 373 8.83 -36.99 50.57
N GLY A 374 8.32 -37.06 49.35
CA GLY A 374 7.04 -36.53 48.90
C GLY A 374 7.02 -34.99 48.89
N SER A 375 6.16 -34.43 48.09
CA SER A 375 5.93 -32.95 48.07
C SER A 375 4.95 -32.56 49.17
N SER A 376 5.14 -31.39 49.77
CA SER A 376 4.18 -30.80 50.72
C SER A 376 3.03 -30.07 49.98
N GLU A 377 3.14 -29.84 48.70
CA GLU A 377 2.22 -29.10 47.86
C GLU A 377 1.64 -30.00 46.77
N ALA A 378 0.32 -29.97 46.58
CA ALA A 378 -0.37 -30.78 45.59
C ALA A 378 -0.12 -30.25 44.16
N SER A 379 0.07 -28.94 44.01
CA SER A 379 0.50 -28.26 42.76
C SER A 379 1.45 -27.12 43.09
N VAL A 380 2.31 -26.79 42.15
CA VAL A 380 3.25 -25.65 42.19
C VAL A 380 3.01 -24.83 40.94
N LYS A 381 3.08 -23.51 41.08
CA LYS A 381 3.00 -22.60 39.95
C LYS A 381 4.37 -22.51 39.28
N TYR A 382 4.37 -22.62 37.97
CA TYR A 382 5.55 -22.57 37.15
C TYR A 382 5.34 -21.57 36.01
N GLU A 383 6.31 -20.72 35.74
CA GLU A 383 6.28 -19.75 34.66
C GLU A 383 6.89 -20.34 33.40
N VAL A 384 6.11 -20.42 32.32
CA VAL A 384 6.57 -20.84 31.00
C VAL A 384 6.64 -19.58 30.11
N GLU A 385 7.77 -19.42 29.42
CA GLU A 385 7.97 -18.30 28.49
C GLU A 385 7.63 -18.74 27.05
N ASP A 386 6.79 -17.97 26.36
CA ASP A 386 6.49 -18.15 24.95
C ASP A 386 7.63 -17.56 24.12
N GLU A 387 8.28 -18.37 23.31
CA GLU A 387 9.47 -17.99 22.53
C GLU A 387 9.22 -16.88 21.51
N GLU A 388 8.00 -16.75 20.95
CA GLU A 388 7.70 -15.73 19.95
C GLU A 388 7.35 -14.36 20.55
N THR A 389 6.59 -14.37 21.64
CA THR A 389 6.07 -13.15 22.27
C THR A 389 6.86 -12.75 23.51
N LEU A 390 7.70 -13.63 24.05
CA LEU A 390 8.40 -13.51 25.33
C LEU A 390 7.42 -13.28 26.51
N ALA A 391 6.16 -13.69 26.31
CA ALA A 391 5.14 -13.64 27.34
C ALA A 391 5.36 -14.81 28.30
N THR A 392 5.26 -14.54 29.58
CA THR A 392 5.29 -15.59 30.61
C THR A 392 3.87 -15.92 31.04
N ASP A 393 3.50 -17.16 30.87
CA ASP A 393 2.24 -17.71 31.37
C ASP A 393 2.50 -18.56 32.60
N GLU A 394 1.65 -18.37 33.65
CA GLU A 394 1.73 -19.12 34.89
C GLU A 394 0.87 -20.36 34.77
N ILE A 395 1.49 -21.54 34.78
CA ILE A 395 0.81 -22.85 34.72
C ILE A 395 0.90 -23.58 36.07
N ASP A 396 -0.14 -24.34 36.40
CA ASP A 396 -0.13 -25.21 37.58
C ASP A 396 0.50 -26.59 37.24
N VAL A 397 1.53 -27.01 37.97
CA VAL A 397 2.19 -28.29 37.81
C VAL A 397 1.83 -29.17 39.02
N TYR A 398 1.12 -30.28 38.80
CA TYR A 398 0.66 -31.17 39.83
C TYR A 398 1.71 -32.22 40.20
N TYR A 399 1.73 -32.59 41.47
CA TYR A 399 2.71 -33.61 41.96
C TYR A 399 2.29 -35.04 41.60
N ASP A 400 1.07 -35.47 41.98
CA ASP A 400 0.64 -36.87 41.84
C ASP A 400 -0.03 -37.17 40.49
N ALA A 401 -1.04 -36.38 40.12
CA ALA A 401 -1.78 -36.52 38.87
C ALA A 401 -2.51 -35.20 38.50
N VAL A 402 -2.66 -34.94 37.22
CA VAL A 402 -3.44 -33.83 36.72
C VAL A 402 -4.93 -34.15 36.88
N PRO A 403 -5.75 -33.29 37.52
CA PRO A 403 -7.19 -33.51 37.70
C PRO A 403 -7.96 -33.50 36.40
N ASP A 404 -8.99 -34.34 36.26
CA ASP A 404 -9.88 -34.32 35.10
C ASP A 404 -10.69 -33.01 35.01
N GLY A 405 -10.72 -32.43 33.80
CA GLY A 405 -11.59 -31.26 33.51
C GLY A 405 -10.98 -29.89 33.87
N VAL A 406 -9.68 -29.82 34.11
CA VAL A 406 -8.93 -28.54 34.18
C VAL A 406 -8.68 -27.98 32.79
N ASP A 407 -8.47 -26.69 32.73
CA ASP A 407 -8.16 -25.96 31.46
C ASP A 407 -6.72 -26.32 31.05
N GLU A 408 -6.58 -26.93 29.88
CA GLU A 408 -5.28 -27.34 29.31
C GLU A 408 -4.32 -26.15 29.08
N GLU A 409 -4.84 -24.92 28.94
CA GLU A 409 -4.03 -23.71 28.77
C GLU A 409 -3.39 -23.21 30.09
N THR A 410 -3.87 -23.68 31.25
CA THR A 410 -3.42 -23.19 32.55
C THR A 410 -2.73 -24.27 33.40
N VAL A 411 -2.54 -25.46 32.86
CA VAL A 411 -2.01 -26.62 33.59
C VAL A 411 -1.00 -27.34 32.72
N ASN A 412 0.15 -27.73 33.34
CA ASN A 412 1.09 -28.65 32.66
C ASN A 412 0.40 -29.99 32.43
N GLY A 413 0.38 -30.48 31.20
CA GLY A 413 -0.30 -31.73 30.83
C GLY A 413 0.28 -32.98 31.51
N MET A 414 1.48 -32.87 32.07
CA MET A 414 2.16 -33.97 32.79
C MET A 414 2.40 -33.62 34.26
N SER A 415 2.04 -34.54 35.17
CA SER A 415 2.36 -34.39 36.59
C SER A 415 3.82 -34.74 36.86
N PHE A 416 4.36 -34.34 38.04
CA PHE A 416 5.72 -34.74 38.45
C PHE A 416 5.90 -36.26 38.43
N LYS A 417 4.92 -37.04 38.91
CA LYS A 417 4.95 -38.52 38.91
C LYS A 417 4.90 -39.10 37.50
N ASP A 418 4.17 -38.51 36.60
CA ASP A 418 4.15 -38.94 35.22
C ASP A 418 5.48 -38.59 34.52
N ALA A 419 6.07 -37.44 34.84
CA ALA A 419 7.40 -37.05 34.37
C ALA A 419 8.48 -37.99 34.88
N GLU A 420 8.43 -38.40 36.17
CA GLU A 420 9.31 -39.41 36.72
C GLU A 420 9.24 -40.74 35.95
N LYS A 421 8.04 -41.17 35.61
CA LYS A 421 7.82 -42.38 34.83
C LYS A 421 8.36 -42.20 33.39
N TYR A 422 8.10 -41.08 32.79
CA TYR A 422 8.60 -40.74 31.44
C TYR A 422 10.13 -40.79 31.37
N VAL A 423 10.83 -40.15 32.32
CA VAL A 423 12.31 -40.16 32.40
C VAL A 423 12.87 -41.56 32.62
N ASN A 424 12.20 -42.40 33.42
CA ASN A 424 12.63 -43.77 33.66
C ASN A 424 12.39 -44.70 32.45
N GLU A 425 11.38 -44.42 31.62
CA GLU A 425 11.05 -45.25 30.44
C GLU A 425 11.77 -44.80 29.18
N LYS A 426 11.85 -43.48 28.91
CA LYS A 426 12.40 -42.93 27.68
C LYS A 426 13.75 -42.19 27.85
N GLY A 427 14.11 -41.82 29.07
CA GLY A 427 15.27 -40.98 29.35
C GLY A 427 14.88 -39.48 29.32
N LEU A 428 15.90 -38.61 29.34
CA LEU A 428 15.74 -37.15 29.30
C LEU A 428 16.58 -36.56 28.14
N GLU A 429 16.49 -37.25 27.00
CA GLU A 429 17.13 -36.82 25.77
C GLU A 429 16.05 -36.14 24.90
N GLU A 430 16.37 -35.00 24.37
CA GLU A 430 15.48 -34.29 23.46
C GLU A 430 15.21 -35.13 22.21
N PRO A 431 13.96 -35.28 21.75
CA PRO A 431 13.63 -36.09 20.59
C PRO A 431 14.29 -35.57 19.31
N ASP A 432 15.07 -36.41 18.61
CA ASP A 432 15.66 -36.06 17.32
C ASP A 432 14.58 -36.14 16.22
N PRO A 433 14.26 -35.05 15.53
CA PRO A 433 13.28 -35.06 14.45
C PRO A 433 13.58 -36.09 13.34
N ALA A 434 14.85 -36.44 13.13
CA ALA A 434 15.26 -37.38 12.10
C ALA A 434 14.81 -38.82 12.38
N ASP A 435 14.46 -39.19 13.63
CA ASP A 435 14.02 -40.52 14.00
C ASP A 435 12.55 -40.81 13.62
N TYR A 436 11.77 -39.74 13.35
CA TYR A 436 10.32 -39.84 13.09
C TYR A 436 9.94 -39.86 11.62
N GLY A 437 10.89 -39.63 10.70
CA GLY A 437 10.58 -39.58 9.25
C GLY A 437 11.74 -39.13 8.40
N VAL A 438 11.46 -38.71 7.17
CA VAL A 438 12.48 -38.14 6.31
C VAL A 438 12.64 -36.69 6.68
N TRP A 439 13.62 -36.39 7.52
CA TRP A 439 13.95 -35.03 7.91
C TRP A 439 14.76 -34.30 6.86
N VAL A 440 14.36 -33.09 6.55
CA VAL A 440 15.06 -32.16 5.66
C VAL A 440 15.56 -31.01 6.53
N PRO A 441 16.85 -30.93 6.82
CA PRO A 441 17.39 -29.88 7.67
C PRO A 441 17.24 -28.51 6.99
N GLY A 442 17.00 -27.49 7.80
CA GLY A 442 16.92 -26.11 7.34
C GLY A 442 18.25 -25.54 6.85
N ILE A 443 18.22 -24.32 6.34
CA ILE A 443 19.44 -23.64 5.86
C ILE A 443 20.43 -23.40 7.01
N PRO A 444 20.01 -22.94 8.21
CA PRO A 444 20.91 -22.84 9.37
C PRO A 444 21.56 -24.16 9.70
N ALA A 445 20.79 -25.20 9.94
CA ALA A 445 21.32 -26.55 10.31
C ALA A 445 22.28 -27.14 9.26
N LEU A 446 22.03 -26.87 7.96
CA LEU A 446 22.97 -27.27 6.88
C LEU A 446 24.28 -26.47 6.93
N LEU A 447 24.22 -25.19 7.28
CA LEU A 447 25.42 -24.34 7.37
C LEU A 447 26.19 -24.64 8.64
N ASP A 448 25.53 -24.92 9.79
CA ASP A 448 26.14 -25.33 11.03
C ASP A 448 26.95 -26.64 10.85
N LYS A 449 26.34 -27.61 10.20
CA LYS A 449 27.03 -28.85 9.83
C LYS A 449 28.25 -28.67 8.94
N ALA A 450 28.31 -27.57 8.20
CA ALA A 450 29.42 -27.24 7.30
C ALA A 450 30.47 -26.31 7.94
N LEU A 451 30.09 -25.53 8.95
CA LEU A 451 30.89 -24.48 9.57
C LEU A 451 31.35 -24.79 10.99
N LEU A 452 30.76 -25.81 11.66
CA LEU A 452 31.15 -26.29 12.97
C LEU A 452 31.96 -27.60 12.83
N ASP A 453 32.83 -27.87 13.82
CA ASP A 453 33.51 -29.16 13.98
C ASP A 453 32.65 -30.13 14.82
N ASP A 454 33.13 -31.35 15.03
CA ASP A 454 32.45 -32.37 15.83
C ASP A 454 32.33 -31.99 17.31
N GLU A 455 33.00 -30.94 17.77
CA GLU A 455 32.98 -30.41 19.14
C GLU A 455 32.09 -29.14 19.23
N GLY A 456 31.43 -28.74 18.15
CA GLY A 456 30.55 -27.56 18.11
C GLY A 456 31.29 -26.23 17.92
N ASN A 457 32.62 -26.24 17.71
CA ASN A 457 33.38 -25.02 17.55
C ASN A 457 33.41 -24.56 16.07
N PRO A 458 33.35 -23.24 15.76
CA PRO A 458 33.46 -22.74 14.40
C PRO A 458 34.80 -23.09 13.73
N VAL A 459 34.75 -23.81 12.61
CA VAL A 459 35.93 -24.11 11.78
C VAL A 459 36.52 -22.82 11.17
N CYS A 460 35.71 -21.80 11.05
CA CYS A 460 36.13 -20.47 10.58
C CYS A 460 36.31 -19.51 11.76
N ALA A 461 36.83 -18.29 11.47
CA ALA A 461 36.91 -17.27 12.52
C ALA A 461 35.51 -16.96 13.07
N GLU A 462 35.36 -16.92 14.38
CA GLU A 462 34.11 -16.62 15.10
C GLU A 462 33.32 -15.43 14.55
N PRO A 463 33.93 -14.27 14.23
CA PRO A 463 33.21 -13.17 13.61
C PRO A 463 32.68 -13.46 12.18
N LEU A 464 33.27 -14.43 11.48
CA LEU A 464 32.79 -14.86 10.17
C LEU A 464 31.60 -15.81 10.31
N TYR A 465 31.62 -16.68 11.29
CA TYR A 465 30.51 -17.55 11.61
C TYR A 465 29.27 -16.73 12.02
N GLY A 466 29.40 -15.82 13.00
CA GLY A 466 28.30 -14.93 13.40
C GLY A 466 27.79 -14.04 12.26
N LEU A 467 28.69 -13.53 11.38
CA LEU A 467 28.23 -12.80 10.20
C LEU A 467 27.34 -13.66 9.28
N ILE A 468 27.71 -14.93 9.10
CA ILE A 468 26.94 -15.83 8.21
C ILE A 468 25.62 -16.21 8.88
N MET A 469 25.65 -16.68 10.12
CA MET A 469 24.49 -17.20 10.83
C MET A 469 23.55 -16.07 11.28
N ASP A 470 24.01 -15.16 12.12
CA ASP A 470 23.18 -14.13 12.73
C ASP A 470 22.95 -12.92 11.81
N GLY A 471 24.01 -12.52 11.06
CA GLY A 471 23.94 -11.35 10.17
C GLY A 471 23.20 -11.63 8.87
N ILE A 472 23.45 -12.77 8.22
CA ILE A 472 22.92 -13.09 6.89
C ILE A 472 21.73 -14.04 7.00
N VAL A 473 21.90 -15.23 7.59
CA VAL A 473 20.88 -16.29 7.57
C VAL A 473 19.69 -15.88 8.42
N ALA A 474 19.89 -15.56 9.68
CA ALA A 474 18.83 -15.12 10.57
C ALA A 474 18.17 -13.81 10.07
N GLY A 475 19.00 -12.81 9.69
CA GLY A 475 18.48 -11.52 9.22
C GLY A 475 17.71 -11.58 7.91
N VAL A 476 18.08 -12.46 6.96
CA VAL A 476 17.36 -12.67 5.70
C VAL A 476 16.19 -13.63 5.93
N GLY A 477 16.37 -14.66 6.76
CA GLY A 477 15.36 -15.65 7.11
C GLY A 477 14.12 -14.99 7.70
N ALA A 478 14.30 -14.14 8.71
CA ALA A 478 13.21 -13.38 9.34
C ALA A 478 12.34 -12.59 8.36
N VAL A 479 12.90 -12.18 7.20
CA VAL A 479 12.15 -11.45 6.18
C VAL A 479 11.57 -12.36 5.11
N LEU A 480 12.31 -13.38 4.67
CA LEU A 480 11.86 -14.31 3.64
C LEU A 480 10.83 -15.31 4.20
N GLY A 481 10.86 -15.60 5.50
CA GLY A 481 9.86 -16.39 6.18
C GLY A 481 8.42 -15.88 5.98
N PHE A 482 8.23 -14.56 5.93
CA PHE A 482 6.92 -13.97 5.67
C PHE A 482 6.49 -13.96 4.19
N VAL A 483 7.36 -14.35 3.25
CA VAL A 483 7.02 -14.35 1.82
C VAL A 483 5.84 -15.26 1.49
N PRO A 484 5.71 -16.49 2.01
CA PRO A 484 4.57 -17.34 1.72
C PRO A 484 3.23 -16.72 2.09
N GLN A 485 3.11 -16.16 3.29
CA GLN A 485 1.91 -15.45 3.75
C GLN A 485 1.57 -14.27 2.82
N MET A 486 2.58 -13.50 2.42
CA MET A 486 2.39 -12.40 1.49
C MET A 486 1.92 -12.85 0.10
N LEU A 487 2.42 -14.00 -0.39
CA LEU A 487 1.98 -14.55 -1.67
C LEU A 487 0.51 -14.95 -1.63
N VAL A 488 0.06 -15.59 -0.53
CA VAL A 488 -1.36 -15.90 -0.32
C VAL A 488 -2.22 -14.63 -0.33
N LEU A 489 -1.80 -13.60 0.41
CA LEU A 489 -2.48 -12.31 0.40
C LEU A 489 -2.54 -11.68 -1.01
N PHE A 490 -1.46 -11.75 -1.77
CA PHE A 490 -1.42 -11.22 -3.14
C PHE A 490 -2.32 -11.98 -4.10
N ILE A 491 -2.56 -13.28 -3.90
CA ILE A 491 -3.53 -14.06 -4.68
C ILE A 491 -4.93 -13.46 -4.49
N PHE A 492 -5.37 -13.28 -3.25
CA PHE A 492 -6.69 -12.71 -2.96
C PHE A 492 -6.83 -11.28 -3.45
N LEU A 493 -5.82 -10.43 -3.22
CA LEU A 493 -5.84 -9.05 -3.69
C LEU A 493 -5.87 -8.96 -5.22
N ALA A 494 -5.07 -9.78 -5.91
CA ALA A 494 -5.08 -9.85 -7.37
C ALA A 494 -6.45 -10.34 -7.91
N PHE A 495 -7.09 -11.29 -7.22
CA PHE A 495 -8.42 -11.75 -7.55
C PHE A 495 -9.48 -10.64 -7.38
N LEU A 496 -9.50 -9.96 -6.23
CA LEU A 496 -10.46 -8.88 -5.93
C LEU A 496 -10.28 -7.67 -6.87
N GLU A 497 -9.04 -7.37 -7.24
CA GLU A 497 -8.73 -6.32 -8.21
C GLU A 497 -9.20 -6.72 -9.60
N ALA A 498 -8.82 -7.91 -10.06
CA ALA A 498 -9.12 -8.38 -11.39
C ALA A 498 -10.63 -8.65 -11.60
N CYS A 499 -11.38 -9.11 -10.60
CA CYS A 499 -12.83 -9.26 -10.72
C CYS A 499 -13.61 -7.93 -10.73
N GLY A 500 -12.96 -6.80 -10.37
CA GLY A 500 -13.54 -5.47 -10.35
C GLY A 500 -14.18 -5.06 -9.02
N TYR A 501 -14.02 -5.85 -7.94
CA TYR A 501 -14.57 -5.53 -6.63
C TYR A 501 -13.92 -4.30 -6.00
N MET A 502 -12.59 -4.16 -6.13
CA MET A 502 -11.84 -3.04 -5.55
C MET A 502 -12.29 -1.67 -6.08
N ALA A 503 -12.74 -1.60 -7.33
CA ALA A 503 -13.30 -0.37 -7.90
C ALA A 503 -14.57 0.10 -7.17
N ARG A 504 -15.43 -0.83 -6.75
CA ARG A 504 -16.66 -0.55 -5.99
C ARG A 504 -16.36 -0.02 -4.61
N ILE A 505 -15.39 -0.63 -3.95
CA ILE A 505 -14.95 -0.17 -2.61
C ILE A 505 -14.39 1.24 -2.69
N ALA A 506 -13.53 1.52 -3.66
CA ALA A 506 -13.00 2.86 -3.87
C ALA A 506 -14.13 3.89 -4.11
N PHE A 507 -15.16 3.53 -4.88
CA PHE A 507 -16.34 4.37 -5.11
C PHE A 507 -17.11 4.66 -3.81
N ILE A 508 -17.37 3.65 -2.98
CA ILE A 508 -18.09 3.80 -1.71
C ILE A 508 -17.30 4.68 -0.75
N MET A 509 -15.99 4.44 -0.65
CA MET A 509 -15.11 5.14 0.27
C MET A 509 -14.79 6.57 -0.17
N ASP A 510 -14.95 6.91 -1.45
CA ASP A 510 -14.68 8.25 -1.98
C ASP A 510 -15.44 9.33 -1.22
N ARG A 511 -16.73 9.11 -0.93
CA ARG A 511 -17.57 10.05 -0.16
C ARG A 511 -17.04 10.33 1.24
N ILE A 512 -16.38 9.36 1.87
CA ILE A 512 -15.81 9.48 3.22
C ILE A 512 -14.45 10.16 3.14
N PHE A 513 -13.58 9.69 2.26
CA PHE A 513 -12.19 10.15 2.14
C PHE A 513 -12.07 11.58 1.62
N ARG A 514 -12.95 12.01 0.72
CA ARG A 514 -13.00 13.41 0.25
C ARG A 514 -13.18 14.41 1.38
N ARG A 515 -13.95 14.08 2.43
CA ARG A 515 -14.11 14.95 3.59
C ARG A 515 -12.79 15.20 4.32
N PHE A 516 -11.86 14.25 4.23
CA PHE A 516 -10.53 14.36 4.83
C PHE A 516 -9.46 14.84 3.83
N GLY A 517 -9.84 15.19 2.60
CA GLY A 517 -8.93 15.68 1.58
C GLY A 517 -8.15 14.61 0.82
N LEU A 518 -8.56 13.36 0.93
CA LEU A 518 -8.01 12.20 0.20
C LEU A 518 -9.02 11.70 -0.82
N SER A 519 -8.56 11.12 -1.92
CA SER A 519 -9.45 10.47 -2.89
C SER A 519 -9.90 9.10 -2.37
N GLY A 520 -11.04 8.59 -2.83
CA GLY A 520 -11.51 7.25 -2.48
C GLY A 520 -10.55 6.14 -2.88
N LYS A 521 -9.74 6.35 -3.92
CA LYS A 521 -8.66 5.44 -4.33
C LYS A 521 -7.57 5.30 -3.28
N SER A 522 -7.40 6.29 -2.38
CA SER A 522 -6.43 6.24 -1.28
C SER A 522 -6.75 5.16 -0.24
N PHE A 523 -8.01 4.76 -0.15
CA PHE A 523 -8.42 3.71 0.78
C PHE A 523 -7.79 2.34 0.45
N ILE A 524 -7.65 2.01 -0.83
CA ILE A 524 -7.06 0.73 -1.28
C ILE A 524 -5.62 0.54 -0.79
N PRO A 525 -4.68 1.48 -1.00
CA PRO A 525 -3.35 1.43 -0.42
C PRO A 525 -3.32 1.29 1.11
N MET A 526 -4.19 2.01 1.81
CA MET A 526 -4.25 1.98 3.27
C MET A 526 -4.75 0.64 3.79
N LEU A 527 -5.75 0.07 3.13
CA LEU A 527 -6.26 -1.24 3.46
C LEU A 527 -5.20 -2.33 3.24
N ILE A 528 -4.57 -2.35 2.06
CA ILE A 528 -3.48 -3.30 1.79
C ILE A 528 -2.32 -3.10 2.77
N GLY A 529 -2.08 -1.85 3.16
CA GLY A 529 -1.06 -1.46 4.13
C GLY A 529 -1.27 -2.03 5.54
N SER A 530 -2.52 -2.35 5.92
CA SER A 530 -2.79 -3.03 7.20
C SER A 530 -2.30 -4.48 7.23
N GLY A 531 -2.16 -5.14 6.08
CA GLY A 531 -1.45 -6.41 5.99
C GLY A 531 0.06 -6.20 5.90
N CYS A 532 0.51 -5.44 4.88
CA CYS A 532 1.93 -5.09 4.72
C CYS A 532 2.07 -3.71 4.04
N GLY A 533 2.94 -2.86 4.60
CA GLY A 533 3.19 -1.51 4.09
C GLY A 533 3.77 -1.46 2.67
N VAL A 534 4.59 -2.46 2.28
CA VAL A 534 5.23 -2.49 0.94
C VAL A 534 4.21 -2.55 -0.20
N PRO A 535 3.32 -3.56 -0.26
CA PRO A 535 2.28 -3.62 -1.29
C PRO A 535 1.27 -2.48 -1.16
N GLY A 536 0.97 -2.02 0.07
CA GLY A 536 0.13 -0.86 0.30
C GLY A 536 0.68 0.39 -0.40
N ILE A 537 1.95 0.72 -0.22
CA ILE A 537 2.60 1.84 -0.91
C ILE A 537 2.62 1.63 -2.43
N MET A 538 2.91 0.42 -2.90
CA MET A 538 2.91 0.11 -4.34
C MET A 538 1.54 0.25 -4.98
N ALA A 539 0.46 -0.04 -4.27
CA ALA A 539 -0.91 0.12 -4.75
C ALA A 539 -1.29 1.60 -5.00
N SER A 540 -0.55 2.56 -4.43
CA SER A 540 -0.77 3.98 -4.68
C SER A 540 -0.58 4.40 -6.15
N ARG A 541 0.01 3.54 -6.99
CA ARG A 541 0.11 3.75 -8.45
C ARG A 541 -1.24 3.87 -9.15
N THR A 542 -2.28 3.30 -8.56
CA THR A 542 -3.64 3.39 -9.09
C THR A 542 -4.26 4.78 -8.91
N ILE A 543 -3.61 5.66 -8.16
CA ILE A 543 -4.04 7.03 -7.90
C ILE A 543 -3.45 7.93 -8.99
N GLU A 544 -4.30 8.53 -9.79
CA GLU A 544 -3.92 9.36 -10.93
C GLU A 544 -3.34 10.72 -10.48
N SER A 545 -3.96 11.35 -9.47
CA SER A 545 -3.46 12.61 -8.92
C SER A 545 -2.13 12.41 -8.20
N ASP A 546 -1.06 13.03 -8.70
CA ASP A 546 0.29 12.98 -8.10
C ASP A 546 0.28 13.53 -6.65
N ARG A 547 -0.56 14.54 -6.39
CA ARG A 547 -0.78 15.09 -5.06
C ARG A 547 -1.38 14.06 -4.11
N ASP A 548 -2.53 13.47 -4.49
CA ASP A 548 -3.26 12.51 -3.67
C ASP A 548 -2.43 11.24 -3.47
N ARG A 549 -1.68 10.82 -4.51
CA ARG A 549 -0.73 9.72 -4.44
C ARG A 549 0.35 9.96 -3.39
N LYS A 550 0.99 11.14 -3.39
CA LYS A 550 2.01 11.50 -2.40
C LYS A 550 1.44 11.56 -0.98
N MET A 551 0.27 12.18 -0.80
CA MET A 551 -0.41 12.20 0.50
C MET A 551 -0.72 10.78 0.99
N THR A 552 -1.23 9.91 0.11
CA THR A 552 -1.52 8.52 0.42
C THR A 552 -0.25 7.76 0.83
N ILE A 553 0.84 7.88 0.08
CA ILE A 553 2.13 7.25 0.42
C ILE A 553 2.62 7.70 1.81
N MET A 554 2.47 8.97 2.15
CA MET A 554 2.89 9.52 3.44
C MET A 554 2.06 9.01 4.62
N THR A 555 0.82 8.59 4.40
CA THR A 555 -0.13 8.24 5.48
C THR A 555 -0.48 6.75 5.54
N THR A 556 -0.23 5.99 4.48
CA THR A 556 -0.59 4.55 4.38
C THR A 556 0.00 3.71 5.51
N THR A 557 1.21 3.99 5.95
CA THR A 557 1.92 3.20 6.96
C THR A 557 1.58 3.56 8.41
N PHE A 558 0.67 4.50 8.63
CA PHE A 558 0.18 4.82 9.98
C PHE A 558 -0.76 3.73 10.53
N ILE A 559 -1.44 2.99 9.64
CA ILE A 559 -2.22 1.83 10.05
C ILE A 559 -1.25 0.69 10.40
N PRO A 560 -1.44 -0.03 11.52
CA PRO A 560 -0.61 -1.16 11.89
C PRO A 560 -0.61 -2.24 10.80
N CYS A 561 0.56 -2.77 10.46
CA CYS A 561 0.70 -3.96 9.62
C CYS A 561 0.95 -5.20 10.50
N GLY A 562 0.87 -6.40 9.91
CA GLY A 562 1.09 -7.67 10.63
C GLY A 562 2.39 -7.71 11.43
N ALA A 563 3.49 -7.26 10.87
CA ALA A 563 4.82 -7.17 11.52
C ALA A 563 4.89 -6.26 12.76
N LYS A 564 3.85 -5.46 13.02
CA LYS A 564 3.75 -4.64 14.25
C LYS A 564 2.96 -5.33 15.36
N LEU A 565 2.25 -6.43 15.07
CA LEU A 565 1.38 -7.10 16.04
C LEU A 565 2.16 -7.71 17.21
N PRO A 566 3.28 -8.46 17.01
CA PRO A 566 4.07 -9.00 18.12
C PRO A 566 4.56 -7.89 19.06
N PHE A 567 5.04 -6.77 18.50
CA PHE A 567 5.45 -5.61 19.31
C PHE A 567 4.28 -5.00 20.10
N ILE A 568 3.09 -4.92 19.50
CA ILE A 568 1.88 -4.43 20.20
C ILE A 568 1.51 -5.38 21.33
N ALA A 569 1.58 -6.70 21.09
CA ALA A 569 1.30 -7.74 22.08
C ALA A 569 2.30 -7.70 23.24
N MET A 570 3.61 -7.60 22.95
CA MET A 570 4.66 -7.49 23.96
C MET A 570 4.45 -6.27 24.88
N VAL A 571 4.19 -5.09 24.30
CA VAL A 571 3.91 -3.87 25.10
C VAL A 571 2.61 -4.01 25.90
N ALA A 572 1.57 -4.63 25.32
CA ALA A 572 0.31 -4.89 26.02
C ALA A 572 0.51 -5.85 27.21
N GLY A 573 1.27 -6.92 27.02
CA GLY A 573 1.60 -7.90 28.06
C GLY A 573 2.46 -7.28 29.16
N ALA A 574 3.64 -6.78 28.79
CA ALA A 574 4.63 -6.29 29.74
C ALA A 574 4.18 -5.06 30.57
N ILE A 575 3.47 -4.10 29.95
CA ILE A 575 3.18 -2.80 30.57
C ILE A 575 1.73 -2.69 31.01
N PHE A 576 0.81 -3.39 30.35
CA PHE A 576 -0.64 -3.27 30.58
C PHE A 576 -1.28 -4.58 31.08
N GLY A 577 -0.47 -5.59 31.41
CA GLY A 577 -0.95 -6.87 31.96
C GLY A 577 -1.92 -7.60 31.01
N GLY A 578 -1.65 -7.60 29.70
CA GLY A 578 -2.47 -8.27 28.71
C GLY A 578 -3.80 -7.57 28.36
N ALA A 579 -3.98 -6.29 28.72
CA ALA A 579 -5.25 -5.60 28.57
C ALA A 579 -5.73 -5.58 27.10
N SER A 580 -6.86 -6.21 26.80
CA SER A 580 -7.46 -6.41 25.48
C SER A 580 -7.79 -5.13 24.69
N TRP A 581 -7.86 -3.97 25.35
CA TRP A 581 -8.14 -2.68 24.70
C TRP A 581 -6.92 -2.06 23.99
N VAL A 582 -5.68 -2.47 24.32
CA VAL A 582 -4.45 -1.88 23.80
C VAL A 582 -4.34 -2.09 22.30
N ALA A 583 -4.46 -3.31 21.81
CA ALA A 583 -4.36 -3.63 20.39
C ALA A 583 -5.42 -2.88 19.54
N PRO A 584 -6.74 -2.90 19.86
CA PRO A 584 -7.71 -2.09 19.14
C PRO A 584 -7.41 -0.59 19.16
N SER A 585 -6.91 -0.05 20.27
CA SER A 585 -6.57 1.36 20.39
C SER A 585 -5.51 1.82 19.42
N THR A 586 -4.54 0.96 19.07
CA THR A 586 -3.48 1.25 18.11
C THR A 586 -4.03 1.42 16.68
N TYR A 587 -5.02 0.62 16.30
CA TYR A 587 -5.71 0.78 15.02
C TYR A 587 -6.49 2.09 14.95
N PHE A 588 -7.22 2.43 16.02
CA PHE A 588 -7.92 3.72 16.08
C PHE A 588 -6.94 4.90 16.08
N LEU A 589 -5.79 4.78 16.74
CA LEU A 589 -4.72 5.78 16.69
C LEU A 589 -4.21 5.95 15.25
N GLY A 590 -3.95 4.86 14.53
CA GLY A 590 -3.52 4.88 13.14
C GLY A 590 -4.54 5.53 12.21
N ILE A 591 -5.83 5.17 12.33
CA ILE A 591 -6.92 5.79 11.56
C ILE A 591 -7.02 7.28 11.89
N GLY A 592 -6.98 7.65 13.17
CA GLY A 592 -6.98 9.06 13.61
C GLY A 592 -5.80 9.83 13.03
N ALA A 593 -4.61 9.24 13.02
CA ALA A 593 -3.41 9.81 12.41
C ALA A 593 -3.58 10.06 10.90
N VAL A 594 -4.18 9.13 10.16
CA VAL A 594 -4.50 9.31 8.74
C VAL A 594 -5.46 10.48 8.53
N ILE A 595 -6.54 10.55 9.29
CA ILE A 595 -7.55 11.62 9.19
C ILE A 595 -6.93 12.99 9.49
N VAL A 596 -6.24 13.11 10.62
CA VAL A 596 -5.60 14.36 11.05
C VAL A 596 -4.55 14.80 10.03
N SER A 597 -3.70 13.88 9.58
CA SER A 597 -2.69 14.16 8.55
C SER A 597 -3.31 14.56 7.22
N GLY A 598 -4.37 13.87 6.77
CA GLY A 598 -5.07 14.21 5.54
C GLY A 598 -5.61 15.65 5.55
N ILE A 599 -6.28 16.03 6.64
CA ILE A 599 -6.83 17.39 6.81
C ILE A 599 -5.71 18.44 6.89
N ILE A 600 -4.65 18.19 7.66
CA ILE A 600 -3.54 19.13 7.82
C ILE A 600 -2.78 19.30 6.51
N LEU A 601 -2.42 18.19 5.84
CA LEU A 601 -1.69 18.23 4.58
C LEU A 601 -2.48 18.94 3.48
N LYS A 602 -3.80 18.67 3.34
CA LYS A 602 -4.67 19.38 2.40
C LYS A 602 -4.60 20.90 2.56
N LYS A 603 -4.43 21.39 3.77
CA LYS A 603 -4.37 22.83 4.07
C LYS A 603 -2.98 23.46 3.92
N THR A 604 -1.98 22.68 3.55
CA THR A 604 -0.64 23.19 3.26
C THR A 604 -0.54 23.64 1.78
N LYS A 605 0.34 24.62 1.50
CA LYS A 605 0.57 25.09 0.11
C LYS A 605 1.03 23.98 -0.85
N LEU A 606 1.63 22.91 -0.35
CA LEU A 606 2.17 21.82 -1.16
C LEU A 606 1.09 20.84 -1.64
N PHE A 607 0.01 20.68 -0.86
CA PHE A 607 -1.05 19.73 -1.09
C PHE A 607 -2.45 20.36 -1.12
N ALA A 608 -2.54 21.69 -1.14
CA ALA A 608 -3.81 22.39 -1.23
C ALA A 608 -4.46 22.14 -2.62
N GLY A 609 -5.78 21.99 -2.67
CA GLY A 609 -6.58 21.69 -3.87
C GLY A 609 -7.67 20.67 -3.53
N ASP A 610 -8.69 20.56 -4.35
CA ASP A 610 -9.73 19.57 -4.18
C ASP A 610 -9.23 18.20 -4.64
N PRO A 611 -9.63 17.10 -3.95
CA PRO A 611 -9.30 15.77 -4.40
C PRO A 611 -9.91 15.54 -5.79
N ALA A 612 -9.14 14.89 -6.67
CA ALA A 612 -9.61 14.58 -8.00
C ALA A 612 -10.99 13.87 -7.94
N PRO A 613 -11.98 14.29 -8.75
CA PRO A 613 -13.27 13.64 -8.76
C PRO A 613 -13.12 12.16 -9.10
N PHE A 614 -13.84 11.32 -8.37
CA PHE A 614 -13.84 9.88 -8.64
C PHE A 614 -14.64 9.58 -9.90
N VAL A 615 -14.01 9.77 -11.04
CA VAL A 615 -14.58 9.44 -12.35
C VAL A 615 -14.00 8.08 -12.77
N MET A 616 -14.54 6.99 -12.23
CA MET A 616 -14.11 5.66 -12.62
C MET A 616 -15.32 4.82 -13.05
N GLU A 617 -15.23 4.23 -14.23
CA GLU A 617 -16.19 3.22 -14.64
C GLU A 617 -16.10 2.04 -13.70
N LEU A 618 -17.26 1.58 -13.19
CA LEU A 618 -17.33 0.31 -12.51
C LEU A 618 -17.25 -0.78 -13.58
N PRO A 619 -16.08 -1.45 -13.76
CA PRO A 619 -15.96 -2.48 -14.78
C PRO A 619 -16.96 -3.60 -14.50
N ALA A 620 -17.55 -4.22 -15.54
CA ALA A 620 -18.44 -5.37 -15.34
C ALA A 620 -17.69 -6.47 -14.56
N TYR A 621 -18.39 -7.15 -13.63
CA TYR A 621 -17.79 -8.30 -12.94
C TYR A 621 -17.42 -9.39 -13.95
N HIS A 622 -16.23 -9.89 -13.84
CA HIS A 622 -15.77 -11.03 -14.60
C HIS A 622 -14.87 -11.93 -13.74
N MET A 623 -14.95 -13.22 -13.97
CA MET A 623 -14.02 -14.15 -13.32
C MET A 623 -12.65 -14.02 -13.96
N PRO A 624 -11.62 -13.67 -13.19
CA PRO A 624 -10.27 -13.61 -13.72
C PRO A 624 -9.74 -15.01 -14.03
N THR A 625 -8.87 -15.12 -15.03
CA THR A 625 -8.19 -16.38 -15.29
C THR A 625 -7.15 -16.66 -14.23
N VAL A 626 -6.99 -17.92 -13.84
CA VAL A 626 -5.99 -18.34 -12.84
C VAL A 626 -4.59 -17.85 -13.23
N GLY A 627 -4.24 -17.92 -14.52
CA GLY A 627 -2.94 -17.44 -15.00
C GLY A 627 -2.72 -15.94 -14.79
N THR A 628 -3.74 -15.10 -14.89
CA THR A 628 -3.65 -13.65 -14.62
C THR A 628 -3.39 -13.39 -13.15
N VAL A 629 -4.13 -14.09 -12.28
CA VAL A 629 -3.97 -13.95 -10.81
C VAL A 629 -2.59 -14.40 -10.38
N LEU A 630 -2.15 -15.60 -10.78
CA LEU A 630 -0.82 -16.12 -10.42
C LEU A 630 0.33 -15.28 -10.97
N ARG A 631 0.20 -14.74 -12.19
CA ARG A 631 1.22 -13.84 -12.74
C ARG A 631 1.30 -12.55 -11.92
N SER A 632 0.17 -11.93 -11.58
CA SER A 632 0.13 -10.72 -10.77
C SER A 632 0.71 -10.96 -9.36
N MET A 633 0.37 -12.09 -8.75
CA MET A 633 0.95 -12.54 -7.48
C MET A 633 2.47 -12.65 -7.57
N TRP A 634 2.98 -13.39 -8.58
CA TRP A 634 4.41 -13.63 -8.76
C TRP A 634 5.20 -12.35 -9.05
N GLU A 635 4.69 -11.46 -9.90
CA GLU A 635 5.34 -10.17 -10.19
C GLU A 635 5.51 -9.30 -8.93
N ARG A 636 4.50 -9.29 -8.06
CA ARG A 636 4.53 -8.58 -6.78
C ARG A 636 5.49 -9.26 -5.78
N GLY A 637 5.38 -10.57 -5.63
CA GLY A 637 6.24 -11.39 -4.77
C GLY A 637 7.70 -11.32 -5.18
N TRP A 638 8.03 -11.52 -6.45
CA TRP A 638 9.39 -11.42 -6.97
C TRP A 638 10.02 -10.05 -6.77
N SER A 639 9.21 -9.00 -6.95
CA SER A 639 9.66 -7.63 -6.68
C SER A 639 10.03 -7.41 -5.20
N PHE A 640 9.35 -8.10 -4.27
CA PHE A 640 9.67 -8.09 -2.85
C PHE A 640 10.94 -8.89 -2.56
N ILE A 641 11.02 -10.15 -3.01
CA ILE A 641 12.20 -11.04 -2.81
C ILE A 641 13.48 -10.38 -3.32
N LYS A 642 13.44 -9.77 -4.51
CA LYS A 642 14.60 -9.07 -5.07
C LYS A 642 15.07 -7.90 -4.20
N LYS A 643 14.16 -7.20 -3.54
CA LYS A 643 14.50 -6.10 -2.63
C LYS A 643 15.00 -6.63 -1.28
N ALA A 644 14.41 -7.71 -0.80
CA ALA A 644 14.86 -8.38 0.41
C ALA A 644 16.33 -8.83 0.25
N GLY A 645 16.66 -9.50 -0.84
CA GLY A 645 18.02 -9.94 -1.14
C GLY A 645 19.05 -8.82 -1.43
N THR A 646 18.70 -7.55 -1.33
CA THR A 646 19.65 -6.44 -1.55
C THR A 646 19.67 -5.45 -0.40
N ILE A 647 18.60 -4.67 -0.21
CA ILE A 647 18.57 -3.57 0.76
C ILE A 647 18.49 -4.12 2.18
N ILE A 648 17.67 -5.16 2.38
CA ILE A 648 17.48 -5.73 3.72
C ILE A 648 18.74 -6.46 4.14
N LEU A 649 19.31 -7.31 3.29
CA LEU A 649 20.58 -7.98 3.57
C LEU A 649 21.69 -7.00 3.99
N LEU A 650 21.89 -5.90 3.26
CA LEU A 650 22.89 -4.90 3.65
C LEU A 650 22.56 -4.24 4.98
N SER A 651 21.29 -4.05 5.28
CA SER A 651 20.84 -3.44 6.53
C SER A 651 21.00 -4.38 7.72
N THR A 652 20.69 -5.66 7.55
CA THR A 652 20.87 -6.67 8.61
C THR A 652 22.34 -6.86 8.93
N ILE A 653 23.21 -6.98 7.92
CA ILE A 653 24.66 -7.02 8.14
C ILE A 653 25.16 -5.77 8.89
N PHE A 654 24.68 -4.59 8.53
CA PHE A 654 25.07 -3.34 9.21
C PHE A 654 24.60 -3.34 10.67
N VAL A 655 23.38 -3.74 10.94
CA VAL A 655 22.84 -3.81 12.31
C VAL A 655 23.59 -4.86 13.11
N TRP A 656 23.75 -6.07 12.57
CA TRP A 656 24.54 -7.12 13.20
C TRP A 656 25.95 -6.62 13.59
N PHE A 657 26.68 -6.03 12.63
CA PHE A 657 28.00 -5.49 12.90
C PHE A 657 28.00 -4.43 14.03
N THR A 658 27.02 -3.53 14.04
CA THR A 658 26.95 -2.48 15.07
C THR A 658 26.44 -3.00 16.43
N SER A 659 25.73 -4.13 16.46
CA SER A 659 25.26 -4.78 17.70
C SER A 659 26.34 -5.62 18.38
N TYR A 660 27.08 -6.38 17.57
CA TYR A 660 28.05 -7.33 18.11
C TYR A 660 29.48 -6.82 18.15
N PHE A 661 29.81 -5.63 17.67
CA PHE A 661 31.13 -5.05 17.76
C PHE A 661 31.15 -3.79 18.62
N GLY A 662 32.18 -3.69 19.46
CA GLY A 662 32.38 -2.58 20.37
C GLY A 662 33.82 -2.42 20.84
N VAL A 663 34.02 -1.49 21.77
CA VAL A 663 35.33 -1.25 22.38
C VAL A 663 35.24 -1.54 23.87
N VAL A 664 35.88 -2.63 24.31
CA VAL A 664 36.00 -3.01 25.71
C VAL A 664 37.50 -3.01 26.06
N ASP A 665 37.86 -2.41 27.19
CA ASP A 665 39.23 -2.28 27.67
C ASP A 665 40.23 -1.67 26.67
N GLY A 666 39.70 -0.76 25.79
CA GLY A 666 40.51 -0.07 24.78
C GLY A 666 40.81 -0.93 23.53
N THR A 667 40.29 -2.15 23.44
CA THR A 667 40.40 -3.04 22.28
C THR A 667 39.07 -3.11 21.54
N PHE A 668 39.13 -3.02 20.21
CA PHE A 668 37.97 -3.20 19.35
C PHE A 668 37.82 -4.72 19.03
N ARG A 669 36.76 -5.33 19.49
CA ARG A 669 36.49 -6.77 19.28
C ARG A 669 35.00 -7.08 19.13
N MET A 670 34.72 -8.31 18.80
CA MET A 670 33.37 -8.86 18.92
C MET A 670 33.06 -9.01 20.42
N LEU A 671 31.83 -8.71 20.80
CA LEU A 671 31.33 -8.68 22.17
C LEU A 671 30.59 -9.99 22.46
N SER A 672 30.67 -10.46 23.68
CA SER A 672 29.78 -11.48 24.22
C SER A 672 28.42 -10.88 24.56
N GLU A 673 27.40 -11.70 24.78
CA GLU A 673 26.03 -11.23 25.11
C GLU A 673 25.99 -10.35 26.35
N ASP A 674 26.81 -10.62 27.34
CA ASP A 674 26.94 -9.81 28.58
C ASP A 674 27.55 -8.41 28.34
N GLU A 675 28.22 -8.19 27.21
CA GLU A 675 28.96 -6.96 26.90
C GLU A 675 28.23 -6.08 25.85
N ILE A 676 27.02 -6.43 25.44
CA ILE A 676 26.22 -5.71 24.41
C ILE A 676 26.08 -4.21 24.74
N ASP A 677 26.15 -3.85 26.00
CA ASP A 677 26.15 -2.49 26.50
C ASP A 677 27.31 -1.61 25.98
N ALA A 678 28.41 -2.22 25.57
CA ALA A 678 29.58 -1.57 24.98
C ALA A 678 29.54 -1.56 23.43
N SER A 679 28.50 -2.07 22.81
CA SER A 679 28.35 -2.15 21.36
C SER A 679 28.29 -0.76 20.72
N ILE A 680 28.69 -0.66 19.44
CA ILE A 680 28.55 0.57 18.65
C ILE A 680 27.11 1.05 18.66
N LEU A 681 26.15 0.12 18.55
CA LEU A 681 24.73 0.43 18.54
C LEU A 681 24.25 1.00 19.89
N ALA A 682 24.72 0.41 21.00
CA ALA A 682 24.46 0.92 22.35
C ALA A 682 25.04 2.32 22.55
N VAL A 683 26.28 2.58 22.09
CA VAL A 683 26.90 3.91 22.15
C VAL A 683 26.09 4.94 21.35
N ILE A 684 25.64 4.59 20.14
CA ILE A 684 24.74 5.42 19.33
C ILE A 684 23.41 5.65 20.08
N GLY A 685 22.82 4.58 20.63
CA GLY A 685 21.60 4.65 21.42
C GLY A 685 21.74 5.60 22.61
N LYS A 686 22.78 5.46 23.40
CA LYS A 686 23.10 6.34 24.54
C LYS A 686 23.29 7.81 24.11
N ALA A 687 23.91 8.06 22.94
CA ALA A 687 24.15 9.40 22.42
C ALA A 687 22.86 10.13 22.00
N ILE A 688 21.83 9.42 21.57
CA ILE A 688 20.56 9.99 21.07
C ILE A 688 19.35 9.77 21.99
N ALA A 689 19.48 8.94 23.04
CA ALA A 689 18.41 8.64 23.99
C ALA A 689 17.77 9.89 24.62
N TRP A 690 18.57 10.92 24.85
CA TRP A 690 18.08 12.21 25.37
C TRP A 690 16.98 12.84 24.49
N LEU A 691 16.97 12.56 23.19
CA LEU A 691 15.97 13.06 22.26
C LEU A 691 14.57 12.49 22.59
N PHE A 692 14.50 11.29 23.14
CA PHE A 692 13.26 10.60 23.49
C PHE A 692 12.83 10.81 24.94
N ALA A 693 13.65 11.45 25.77
CA ALA A 693 13.31 11.78 27.14
C ALA A 693 12.00 12.60 27.27
N PRO A 694 11.67 13.56 26.37
CA PRO A 694 10.38 14.26 26.39
C PRO A 694 9.17 13.35 26.13
N LEU A 695 9.37 12.18 25.51
CA LEU A 695 8.36 11.19 25.22
C LEU A 695 8.17 10.18 26.38
N GLY A 696 8.99 10.32 27.45
CA GLY A 696 8.91 9.50 28.67
C GLY A 696 9.79 8.24 28.66
N TRP A 697 10.57 7.99 27.59
CA TRP A 697 11.45 6.82 27.46
C TRP A 697 12.85 7.25 26.93
N GLY A 698 13.62 7.91 27.77
CA GLY A 698 14.98 8.34 27.47
C GLY A 698 16.08 7.31 27.77
N ASN A 699 15.72 6.02 27.86
CA ASN A 699 16.67 4.93 28.03
C ASN A 699 17.27 4.51 26.67
N TRP A 700 18.49 3.98 26.70
CA TRP A 700 19.18 3.61 25.47
C TRP A 700 18.63 2.31 24.87
N GLN A 701 18.13 1.37 25.67
CA GLN A 701 17.54 0.11 25.22
C GLN A 701 16.34 0.36 24.30
N ALA A 702 15.34 1.10 24.77
CA ALA A 702 14.19 1.47 23.96
C ALA A 702 14.57 2.29 22.71
N THR A 703 15.63 3.11 22.82
CA THR A 703 16.15 3.88 21.68
C THR A 703 16.75 2.95 20.62
N VAL A 704 17.56 1.97 21.04
CA VAL A 704 18.15 0.97 20.15
C VAL A 704 17.04 0.14 19.50
N ALA A 705 16.08 -0.38 20.28
CA ALA A 705 14.93 -1.12 19.74
C ALA A 705 14.13 -0.32 18.69
N SER A 706 13.95 0.99 18.89
CA SER A 706 13.32 1.86 17.88
C SER A 706 14.15 1.99 16.61
N ILE A 707 15.48 1.95 16.69
CA ILE A 707 16.40 2.02 15.53
C ILE A 707 16.38 0.69 14.77
N THR A 708 16.51 -0.45 15.47
CA THR A 708 16.46 -1.78 14.85
C THR A 708 15.11 -2.03 14.20
N GLY A 709 14.02 -1.55 14.81
CA GLY A 709 12.68 -1.54 14.23
C GLY A 709 12.51 -0.75 12.93
N LEU A 710 13.50 0.03 12.48
CA LEU A 710 13.52 0.60 11.12
C LEU A 710 13.98 -0.43 10.08
N VAL A 711 14.74 -1.43 10.45
CA VAL A 711 15.13 -2.52 9.55
C VAL A 711 13.91 -3.40 9.27
N ALA A 712 13.38 -3.98 10.32
CA ALA A 712 12.14 -4.75 10.32
C ALA A 712 11.41 -4.48 11.65
N LYS A 713 10.08 -4.39 11.64
CA LYS A 713 9.33 -3.98 12.84
C LYS A 713 9.27 -5.07 13.91
N GLU A 714 9.33 -6.30 13.50
CA GLU A 714 9.46 -7.50 14.35
C GLU A 714 10.77 -7.48 15.17
N ASN A 715 11.85 -6.94 14.63
CA ASN A 715 13.13 -6.84 15.33
C ASN A 715 13.06 -5.98 16.61
N ILE A 716 11.99 -5.23 16.83
CA ILE A 716 11.77 -4.51 18.08
C ILE A 716 11.63 -5.52 19.22
N VAL A 717 10.87 -6.59 19.01
CA VAL A 717 10.62 -7.63 20.03
C VAL A 717 11.92 -8.34 20.39
N GLY A 718 12.61 -8.89 19.40
CA GLY A 718 13.90 -9.57 19.66
C GLY A 718 14.95 -8.64 20.30
N THR A 719 15.04 -7.37 19.86
CA THR A 719 15.97 -6.41 20.50
C THR A 719 15.57 -6.10 21.94
N LEU A 720 14.28 -5.93 22.24
CA LEU A 720 13.83 -5.71 23.62
C LEU A 720 14.03 -6.97 24.46
N GLY A 721 13.77 -8.15 23.89
CA GLY A 721 14.04 -9.43 24.51
C GLY A 721 15.49 -9.49 25.01
N ILE A 722 16.46 -9.39 24.11
CA ILE A 722 17.90 -9.42 24.42
C ILE A 722 18.31 -8.31 25.41
N LEU A 723 17.83 -7.08 25.25
CA LEU A 723 18.27 -5.94 26.07
C LEU A 723 17.61 -5.88 27.46
N TYR A 724 16.50 -6.57 27.66
CA TYR A 724 15.81 -6.65 28.94
C TYR A 724 15.86 -8.06 29.59
N SER A 725 16.52 -9.05 28.96
CA SER A 725 16.82 -10.35 29.59
C SER A 725 17.94 -10.23 30.64
N ALA A 726 18.86 -9.27 30.47
CA ALA A 726 19.94 -9.03 31.42
C ALA A 726 19.42 -8.41 32.73
N GLY A 727 19.01 -9.23 33.71
CA GLY A 727 18.51 -8.78 35.03
C GLY A 727 17.90 -9.93 35.84
N ASP A 728 17.60 -9.65 37.13
CA ASP A 728 16.95 -10.64 38.02
C ASP A 728 15.44 -10.69 37.75
N GLY A 729 14.96 -11.22 36.62
CA GLY A 729 13.54 -11.35 36.31
C GLY A 729 13.24 -11.48 34.83
N THR A 730 11.99 -11.77 34.50
CA THR A 730 11.59 -11.96 33.10
C THR A 730 11.69 -10.65 32.30
N VAL A 731 11.81 -10.77 30.99
CA VAL A 731 11.83 -9.60 30.06
C VAL A 731 10.66 -8.65 30.34
N TYR A 732 9.48 -9.19 30.61
CA TYR A 732 8.28 -8.41 30.89
C TYR A 732 8.38 -7.65 32.22
N GLN A 733 8.89 -8.26 33.27
CA GLN A 733 9.12 -7.61 34.57
C GLN A 733 10.14 -6.48 34.45
N ASN A 734 11.25 -6.73 33.74
CA ASN A 734 12.30 -5.73 33.51
C ASN A 734 11.79 -4.55 32.63
N MET A 735 10.94 -4.82 31.64
CA MET A 735 10.27 -3.78 30.87
C MET A 735 9.29 -2.97 31.76
N ALA A 736 8.45 -3.62 32.55
CA ALA A 736 7.51 -2.97 33.47
C ALA A 736 8.23 -2.05 34.47
N ALA A 737 9.43 -2.42 34.93
CA ALA A 737 10.24 -1.58 35.80
C ALA A 737 10.77 -0.31 35.12
N ASN A 738 11.00 -0.37 33.79
CA ASN A 738 11.59 0.73 33.03
C ASN A 738 10.56 1.63 32.33
N PHE A 739 9.31 1.19 32.19
CA PHE A 739 8.24 1.95 31.56
C PHE A 739 7.07 2.19 32.51
N THR A 740 6.55 3.38 32.53
CA THR A 740 5.21 3.66 33.09
C THR A 740 4.14 3.36 32.03
N ALA A 741 2.89 3.10 32.42
CA ALA A 741 1.80 2.90 31.45
C ALA A 741 1.69 4.03 30.42
N VAL A 742 1.94 5.29 30.84
CA VAL A 742 1.91 6.46 29.94
C VAL A 742 3.10 6.46 29.00
N SER A 743 4.31 6.24 29.49
CA SER A 743 5.51 6.21 28.64
C SER A 743 5.53 5.00 27.72
N GLY A 744 5.03 3.85 28.18
CA GLY A 744 4.87 2.66 27.35
C GLY A 744 3.88 2.86 26.19
N TYR A 745 2.74 3.51 26.43
CA TYR A 745 1.82 3.85 25.36
C TYR A 745 2.39 4.91 24.42
N ALA A 746 3.19 5.86 24.92
CA ALA A 746 3.89 6.82 24.06
C ALA A 746 4.96 6.16 23.19
N PHE A 747 5.69 5.18 23.72
CA PHE A 747 6.65 4.34 22.97
C PHE A 747 5.96 3.55 21.88
N LEU A 748 4.82 2.92 22.21
CA LEU A 748 3.96 2.20 21.26
C LEU A 748 3.49 3.15 20.15
N ALA A 749 2.92 4.30 20.49
CA ALA A 749 2.41 5.29 19.54
C ALA A 749 3.51 5.82 18.59
N PHE A 750 4.71 6.07 19.11
CA PHE A 750 5.85 6.51 18.31
C PHE A 750 6.26 5.45 17.30
N ASN A 751 6.51 4.20 17.75
CA ASN A 751 6.96 3.11 16.88
C ASN A 751 5.90 2.68 15.86
N LEU A 752 4.62 2.88 16.20
CA LEU A 752 3.51 2.67 15.29
C LEU A 752 3.51 3.66 14.11
N LEU A 753 3.67 4.96 14.42
CA LEU A 753 3.49 6.06 13.46
C LEU A 753 4.79 6.54 12.81
N CYS A 754 5.97 6.19 13.33
CA CYS A 754 7.26 6.58 12.76
C CYS A 754 7.50 5.94 11.38
N ALA A 755 8.63 6.26 10.76
CA ALA A 755 9.02 5.68 9.49
C ALA A 755 8.88 4.15 9.49
N PRO A 756 8.33 3.55 8.42
CA PRO A 756 8.17 2.11 8.33
C PRO A 756 9.52 1.40 8.12
N CYS A 757 9.50 0.07 8.05
CA CYS A 757 10.68 -0.74 7.79
C CYS A 757 11.39 -0.35 6.47
N PHE A 758 12.68 -0.68 6.35
CA PHE A 758 13.49 -0.34 5.17
C PHE A 758 12.90 -0.83 3.86
N ALA A 759 12.23 -1.98 3.85
CA ALA A 759 11.51 -2.48 2.67
C ALA A 759 10.42 -1.49 2.22
N ALA A 760 9.63 -0.99 3.15
CA ALA A 760 8.57 -0.02 2.87
C ALA A 760 9.18 1.36 2.53
N MET A 761 10.27 1.79 3.18
CA MET A 761 10.99 3.01 2.79
C MET A 761 11.55 2.90 1.36
N GLY A 762 12.04 1.73 0.95
CA GLY A 762 12.42 1.44 -0.43
C GLY A 762 11.26 1.57 -1.42
N ALA A 763 10.05 1.14 -1.02
CA ALA A 763 8.84 1.36 -1.80
C ALA A 763 8.46 2.85 -1.87
N ILE A 764 8.51 3.60 -0.75
CA ILE A 764 8.30 5.05 -0.73
C ILE A 764 9.26 5.75 -1.70
N LYS A 765 10.56 5.43 -1.63
CA LYS A 765 11.59 6.02 -2.53
C LYS A 765 11.26 5.79 -4.00
N ARG A 766 10.80 4.60 -4.35
CA ARG A 766 10.46 4.23 -5.72
C ARG A 766 9.18 4.91 -6.19
N GLU A 767 8.11 4.91 -5.39
CA GLU A 767 6.81 5.47 -5.79
C GLU A 767 6.80 7.01 -5.76
N MET A 768 7.61 7.64 -4.89
CA MET A 768 7.81 9.09 -4.90
C MET A 768 8.65 9.56 -6.10
N ASN A 769 9.46 8.69 -6.68
CA ASN A 769 10.37 8.96 -7.82
C ASN A 769 11.16 10.28 -7.71
N ASN A 770 11.38 10.77 -6.49
CA ASN A 770 12.08 12.03 -6.21
C ASN A 770 12.73 11.95 -4.82
N ARG A 771 14.06 12.21 -4.76
CA ARG A 771 14.82 12.15 -3.51
C ARG A 771 14.31 13.14 -2.45
N LYS A 772 13.92 14.36 -2.85
CA LYS A 772 13.40 15.37 -1.91
C LYS A 772 12.09 14.90 -1.28
N TRP A 773 11.17 14.35 -2.07
CA TRP A 773 9.89 13.85 -1.59
C TRP A 773 10.03 12.62 -0.71
N PHE A 774 11.03 11.77 -0.97
CA PHE A 774 11.36 10.66 -0.08
C PHE A 774 11.72 11.15 1.33
N PHE A 775 12.68 12.10 1.44
CA PHE A 775 13.07 12.64 2.74
C PHE A 775 11.95 13.44 3.41
N VAL A 776 11.12 14.14 2.64
CA VAL A 776 9.93 14.83 3.17
C VAL A 776 8.94 13.82 3.76
N ALA A 777 8.69 12.70 3.07
CA ALA A 777 7.76 11.67 3.54
C ALA A 777 8.25 11.02 4.84
N VAL A 778 9.50 10.55 4.86
CA VAL A 778 10.12 9.92 6.05
C VAL A 778 10.22 10.91 7.20
N GLY A 779 10.69 12.14 6.94
CA GLY A 779 10.77 13.19 7.95
C GLY A 779 9.40 13.59 8.51
N TYR A 780 8.37 13.64 7.69
CA TYR A 780 6.99 13.86 8.12
C TYR A 780 6.49 12.77 9.06
N GLN A 781 6.69 11.50 8.68
CA GLN A 781 6.26 10.35 9.48
C GLN A 781 6.96 10.34 10.85
N CYS A 782 8.29 10.49 10.89
CA CYS A 782 9.04 10.56 12.15
C CYS A 782 8.65 11.78 13.00
N GLY A 783 8.52 12.96 12.39
CA GLY A 783 8.11 14.18 13.08
C GLY A 783 6.70 14.09 13.64
N PHE A 784 5.75 13.57 12.86
CA PHE A 784 4.38 13.39 13.31
C PHE A 784 4.29 12.38 14.46
N ALA A 785 4.99 11.24 14.34
CA ALA A 785 5.07 10.23 15.40
C ALA A 785 5.64 10.82 16.71
N TYR A 786 6.71 11.63 16.59
CA TYR A 786 7.32 12.32 17.72
C TYR A 786 6.34 13.28 18.42
N LEU A 787 5.58 14.05 17.65
CA LEU A 787 4.59 14.99 18.21
C LEU A 787 3.45 14.23 18.91
N ILE A 788 2.98 13.11 18.34
CA ILE A 788 1.94 12.28 18.97
C ILE A 788 2.47 11.63 20.26
N GLY A 789 3.68 11.03 20.25
CA GLY A 789 4.31 10.47 21.44
C GLY A 789 4.49 11.51 22.55
N LEU A 790 4.94 12.73 22.20
CA LEU A 790 5.08 13.86 23.11
C LEU A 790 3.73 14.23 23.77
N ILE A 791 2.67 14.30 22.96
CA ILE A 791 1.32 14.59 23.44
C ILE A 791 0.84 13.50 24.39
N VAL A 792 0.94 12.22 23.97
CA VAL A 792 0.49 11.08 24.76
C VAL A 792 1.16 11.06 26.13
N ASN A 793 2.50 11.15 26.16
CA ASN A 793 3.24 11.12 27.42
C ASN A 793 2.88 12.31 28.33
N ASN A 794 2.98 13.52 27.82
CA ASN A 794 2.88 14.70 28.69
C ASN A 794 1.43 15.03 29.10
N ILE A 795 0.44 14.70 28.29
CA ILE A 795 -0.97 14.83 28.69
C ILE A 795 -1.34 13.71 29.65
N GLY A 796 -0.82 12.49 29.47
CA GLY A 796 -1.01 11.38 30.40
C GLY A 796 -0.41 11.69 31.78
N LEU A 797 0.81 12.27 31.84
CA LEU A 797 1.44 12.72 33.09
C LEU A 797 0.64 13.87 33.75
N LEU A 798 0.12 14.80 32.95
CA LEU A 798 -0.73 15.87 33.46
C LEU A 798 -2.01 15.31 34.11
N ALA A 799 -2.62 14.28 33.52
CA ALA A 799 -3.79 13.60 34.11
C ALA A 799 -3.46 12.91 35.43
N GLN A 800 -2.21 12.51 35.65
CA GLN A 800 -1.69 11.97 36.92
C GLN A 800 -1.23 13.05 37.89
N GLY A 801 -1.37 14.33 37.55
CA GLY A 801 -0.97 15.46 38.38
C GLY A 801 0.50 15.84 38.26
N VAL A 802 1.27 15.26 37.38
CA VAL A 802 2.68 15.59 37.14
C VAL A 802 2.80 16.66 36.06
N PHE A 803 3.38 17.80 36.42
CA PHE A 803 3.57 18.93 35.51
C PHE A 803 5.06 19.10 35.16
N SER A 804 5.36 19.18 33.86
CA SER A 804 6.69 19.35 33.30
C SER A 804 6.70 20.52 32.31
N ILE A 805 7.90 21.04 32.00
CA ILE A 805 8.05 22.00 30.91
C ILE A 805 7.58 21.43 29.57
N TRP A 806 7.73 20.15 29.36
CA TRP A 806 7.28 19.43 28.17
C TRP A 806 5.75 19.33 28.07
N THR A 807 5.03 19.42 29.22
CA THR A 807 3.57 19.55 29.25
C THR A 807 3.10 20.83 28.57
N VAL A 808 3.82 21.95 28.81
CA VAL A 808 3.52 23.22 28.11
C VAL A 808 3.77 23.10 26.62
N VAL A 809 4.88 22.45 26.22
CA VAL A 809 5.20 22.21 24.81
C VAL A 809 4.11 21.34 24.17
N ALA A 810 3.67 20.26 24.82
CA ALA A 810 2.61 19.38 24.33
C ALA A 810 1.28 20.15 24.13
N ILE A 811 0.91 21.02 25.08
CA ILE A 811 -0.29 21.88 24.95
C ILE A 811 -0.14 22.84 23.77
N LEU A 812 1.02 23.45 23.58
CA LEU A 812 1.27 24.32 22.41
C LEU A 812 1.20 23.56 21.09
N VAL A 813 1.71 22.32 21.06
CA VAL A 813 1.59 21.44 19.89
C VAL A 813 0.12 21.11 19.60
N ILE A 814 -0.68 20.77 20.62
CA ILE A 814 -2.11 20.52 20.47
C ILE A 814 -2.82 21.76 19.91
N ILE A 815 -2.56 22.95 20.48
CA ILE A 815 -3.13 24.20 19.99
C ILE A 815 -2.73 24.46 18.55
N GLY A 816 -1.45 24.20 18.19
CA GLY A 816 -0.95 24.30 16.82
C GLY A 816 -1.64 23.31 15.88
N MET A 817 -1.82 22.05 16.29
CA MET A 817 -2.54 21.06 15.50
C MET A 817 -4.03 21.44 15.32
N ILE A 818 -4.71 21.89 16.39
CA ILE A 818 -6.10 22.38 16.30
C ILE A 818 -6.18 23.59 15.37
N TYR A 819 -5.25 24.53 15.49
CA TYR A 819 -5.19 25.68 14.58
C TYR A 819 -5.05 25.23 13.12
N LEU A 820 -4.16 24.27 12.84
CA LEU A 820 -4.00 23.73 11.48
C LEU A 820 -5.24 22.96 11.00
N LEU A 821 -5.97 22.29 11.91
CA LEU A 821 -7.23 21.60 11.59
C LEU A 821 -8.38 22.56 11.30
N VAL A 822 -8.45 23.70 12.02
CA VAL A 822 -9.55 24.68 11.91
C VAL A 822 -9.25 25.75 10.85
N ARG A 823 -7.97 26.01 10.56
CA ARG A 823 -7.56 27.02 9.57
C ARG A 823 -8.34 26.86 8.27
N PRO A 824 -8.91 27.94 7.70
CA PRO A 824 -9.62 27.88 6.43
C PRO A 824 -8.70 27.41 5.30
N TYR A 825 -9.27 26.66 4.37
CA TYR A 825 -8.62 26.18 3.15
C TYR A 825 -8.17 27.37 2.30
N LYS A 826 -6.94 27.30 1.75
CA LYS A 826 -6.46 28.23 0.75
C LYS A 826 -6.27 27.45 -0.54
N GLU A 827 -6.89 27.91 -1.61
CA GLU A 827 -6.72 27.34 -2.94
C GLU A 827 -5.25 27.22 -3.34
N SER A 828 -4.94 26.15 -4.00
CA SER A 828 -3.59 25.80 -4.39
C SER A 828 -3.23 26.42 -5.73
N GLN A 829 -2.06 27.03 -5.79
CA GLN A 829 -1.40 27.38 -7.04
C GLN A 829 -0.46 26.28 -7.59
N THR A 830 -0.55 25.04 -7.12
CA THR A 830 0.44 23.98 -7.40
C THR A 830 0.27 23.27 -8.76
N LEU A 831 -0.77 23.56 -9.53
CA LEU A 831 -0.89 23.17 -10.94
C LEU A 831 -0.18 24.15 -11.89
N LYS A 832 0.77 24.96 -11.40
CA LYS A 832 1.65 25.70 -12.30
C LYS A 832 2.56 24.69 -13.01
N VAL A 833 2.14 24.27 -14.19
CA VAL A 833 3.06 23.79 -15.22
C VAL A 833 4.09 24.92 -15.38
N GLY A 834 5.36 24.62 -15.12
CA GLY A 834 6.40 25.62 -15.25
C GLY A 834 6.22 26.34 -16.58
N LYS A 835 6.24 27.68 -16.57
CA LYS A 835 6.25 28.46 -17.80
C LYS A 835 7.41 27.91 -18.64
N THR A 836 7.11 27.05 -19.59
CA THR A 836 8.02 26.81 -20.69
C THR A 836 8.07 28.14 -21.39
N SER A 837 9.15 28.88 -21.17
CA SER A 837 9.50 30.00 -22.02
C SER A 837 9.50 29.44 -23.45
N VAL A 838 8.47 29.75 -24.22
CA VAL A 838 8.54 29.72 -25.68
C VAL A 838 9.53 30.82 -26.02
N ALA A 839 10.84 30.51 -25.84
CA ALA A 839 11.89 31.27 -26.47
C ALA A 839 11.74 30.98 -27.97
N ALA A 840 11.25 31.98 -28.66
CA ALA A 840 11.27 32.09 -30.10
C ALA A 840 12.60 31.54 -30.63
N SER A 841 12.58 30.35 -31.26
CA SER A 841 13.54 30.06 -32.32
C SER A 841 12.91 30.54 -33.61
N LYS A 842 13.40 31.68 -34.06
CA LYS A 842 13.27 32.05 -35.47
C LYS A 842 13.95 31.06 -36.36
#